data_608eb4326f9181ef41d3bc3c6a288b68
#
_entry.id   608eb4326f9181ef41d3bc3c6a288b68
#
_cell.length_a   1.000
_cell.length_b   1.000
_cell.length_c   1.000
_cell.angle_alpha   90.00
_cell.angle_beta   90.00
_cell.angle_gamma   90.00
#
_symmetry.space_group_name_H-M   'P 1'
#
loop_
_entity.id
_entity.type
_entity.pdbx_description
1 polymer ?
#
loop_
_entity_poly.entity_id
_entity_poly.type
_entity_poly.pdbx_seq_one_letter_code
_entity_poly.pdbx_strand_id
1 'polypeptide(L)'
;ADDIWIYDPAAKTVKNITDNVAQDIIPMWIGDEIYFISDRDRTMNLFAYDTKSGQTRKVTDYTEYDIKFPSSNGNIIVYENGGYIYKYDPRSGAQPQKINITLASDNTIARKEMMPVEDFISGYSVSPDAHRLAVTARGEVFDVPASKGVTRNITRTPGANERDASWSPDGKHIAYISDRTGETEVWLQDVEGGKPRQLTKDNDTYIRSINWSPDSKKILYTDRKNRIVEVDAASGSKRTIMQNPEGEFYQVNYSPDSRWITYTKSGANNMNVIYVYDLTSGKEYPVTEKWYDSSSPIFSSDGRYIIFTSERDFNPTYGQTEWNHVYNRMGGVYIALLDKSTPSPLLPSDDKDPVKAPEAKADEPAKASSTVNIDTDGLPSRLVKLPLASGNYSPIYSNGKKVWYRNGGSVNMFDLEKGENTNIADGASMSVSPDGRKATFYSRGNLYITDLPMSNVKLGKSVDLSNMIAPVDYAQEWPQIFDETWRAFRDGFYLENMHGVDWNAIKKKYAALLPYAKTRYDLNYIIGEMIAELACGHAYVNPGQIKTITRIPMGLLGAELSRDKSGYYRIDKIIPGAVYSRSLRSPLAEPGVEVAEGDYIVAIDGVPTTETDNIYTLLIGKANVLTELTVNSTPSEKGAHKIVVEPIADEEPLYHYNWVQNNIKKVEKATNGRVGYIYVPDMGPEGLNEFARYFYPQLDKEALIIDDRANGGGNVSPMLIERLLREPYRMTMSRTSSKVGTIPDATLVGPKVLLINKYSASDGDLFPWSFKATGLGKVVGTRTWGGIIGISG
;
A
#
# COMPACT_ATOMS: atom_id res chain seq x y z
N ALA A 1 -9.83 13.39 -24.74
CA ALA A 1 -9.47 12.59 -25.92
C ALA A 1 -8.29 13.26 -26.60
N ASP A 2 -7.42 12.46 -27.21
CA ASP A 2 -6.32 12.96 -28.03
C ASP A 2 -6.80 13.05 -29.49
N ASP A 3 -6.31 14.09 -30.20
CA ASP A 3 -6.62 14.32 -31.62
C ASP A 3 -5.35 14.27 -32.46
N ILE A 4 -5.53 14.01 -33.77
CA ILE A 4 -4.46 14.07 -34.76
C ILE A 4 -4.38 15.46 -35.37
N TRP A 5 -3.19 16.05 -35.37
CA TRP A 5 -2.91 17.38 -35.92
C TRP A 5 -1.85 17.32 -37.01
N ILE A 6 -2.03 18.10 -38.07
CA ILE A 6 -1.05 18.32 -39.13
C ILE A 6 -0.41 19.67 -38.91
N TYR A 7 0.92 19.73 -38.87
CA TYR A 7 1.70 20.95 -38.87
C TYR A 7 2.34 21.18 -40.23
N ASP A 8 2.09 22.36 -40.82
CA ASP A 8 2.78 22.82 -42.01
C ASP A 8 3.95 23.74 -41.62
N PRO A 9 5.22 23.28 -41.79
CA PRO A 9 6.36 24.08 -41.37
C PRO A 9 6.62 25.31 -42.27
N ALA A 10 6.17 25.30 -43.53
CA ALA A 10 6.33 26.42 -44.44
C ALA A 10 5.31 27.52 -44.12
N ALA A 11 4.05 27.15 -43.94
CA ALA A 11 2.97 28.09 -43.58
C ALA A 11 2.94 28.42 -42.10
N LYS A 12 3.63 27.65 -41.26
CA LYS A 12 3.57 27.70 -39.78
C LYS A 12 2.15 27.59 -39.24
N THR A 13 1.32 26.75 -39.86
CA THR A 13 -0.08 26.54 -39.50
C THR A 13 -0.27 25.14 -38.94
N VAL A 14 -1.29 25.00 -38.08
CA VAL A 14 -1.69 23.72 -37.48
C VAL A 14 -3.14 23.47 -37.84
N LYS A 15 -3.47 22.25 -38.27
CA LYS A 15 -4.81 21.82 -38.59
C LYS A 15 -5.16 20.58 -37.79
N ASN A 16 -6.27 20.61 -37.02
CA ASN A 16 -6.87 19.42 -36.43
C ASN A 16 -7.63 18.64 -37.52
N ILE A 17 -7.42 17.31 -37.60
CA ILE A 17 -8.07 16.45 -38.60
C ILE A 17 -9.05 15.44 -38.01
N THR A 18 -9.14 15.37 -36.66
CA THR A 18 -9.97 14.40 -35.96
C THR A 18 -10.80 14.99 -34.82
N ASP A 19 -11.28 16.21 -34.96
CA ASP A 19 -12.06 16.95 -33.97
C ASP A 19 -13.35 16.20 -33.56
N ASN A 20 -13.27 15.34 -32.55
CA ASN A 20 -14.36 14.53 -32.01
C ASN A 20 -14.11 14.09 -30.55
N VAL A 21 -15.05 13.38 -29.92
CA VAL A 21 -14.97 12.93 -28.54
C VAL A 21 -14.20 11.62 -28.34
N ALA A 22 -13.84 10.95 -29.42
CA ALA A 22 -13.07 9.71 -29.37
C ALA A 22 -11.59 9.96 -29.16
N GLN A 23 -10.86 8.95 -28.79
CA GLN A 23 -9.41 8.98 -28.71
C GLN A 23 -8.84 8.58 -30.08
N ASP A 24 -8.19 9.52 -30.75
CA ASP A 24 -7.52 9.32 -32.04
C ASP A 24 -6.00 9.43 -31.81
N ILE A 25 -5.27 8.29 -32.00
CA ILE A 25 -3.86 8.20 -31.60
C ILE A 25 -3.01 7.47 -32.65
N ILE A 26 -1.72 7.61 -32.52
CA ILE A 26 -0.65 6.91 -33.28
C ILE A 26 -0.80 7.12 -34.80
N PRO A 27 -0.61 8.36 -35.30
CA PRO A 27 -0.70 8.65 -36.71
C PRO A 27 0.44 8.03 -37.51
N MET A 28 0.11 7.44 -38.63
CA MET A 28 1.03 6.83 -39.61
C MET A 28 0.74 7.40 -41.00
N TRP A 29 1.63 8.23 -41.54
CA TRP A 29 1.43 8.85 -42.84
C TRP A 29 1.96 7.98 -43.96
N ILE A 30 1.08 7.52 -44.86
CA ILE A 30 1.39 6.65 -46.00
C ILE A 30 0.77 7.22 -47.27
N GLY A 31 1.58 7.77 -48.17
CA GLY A 31 1.12 8.41 -49.39
C GLY A 31 0.26 9.64 -49.10
N ASP A 32 -0.96 9.63 -49.60
CA ASP A 32 -1.95 10.70 -49.40
C ASP A 32 -2.87 10.48 -48.20
N GLU A 33 -2.70 9.39 -47.45
CA GLU A 33 -3.54 9.04 -46.30
C GLU A 33 -2.75 9.05 -44.98
N ILE A 34 -3.42 9.49 -43.90
CA ILE A 34 -2.94 9.36 -42.53
C ILE A 34 -3.76 8.31 -41.82
N TYR A 35 -3.11 7.18 -41.50
CA TYR A 35 -3.70 6.08 -40.74
C TYR A 35 -3.53 6.36 -39.25
N PHE A 36 -4.53 6.02 -38.45
CA PHE A 36 -4.52 6.17 -37.00
C PHE A 36 -5.50 5.18 -36.38
N ILE A 37 -5.40 4.92 -35.08
CA ILE A 37 -6.38 4.11 -34.36
C ILE A 37 -7.33 5.00 -33.58
N SER A 38 -8.60 4.59 -33.52
CA SER A 38 -9.68 5.34 -32.89
C SER A 38 -10.71 4.42 -32.25
N ASP A 39 -11.21 4.81 -31.08
CA ASP A 39 -12.27 4.15 -30.34
C ASP A 39 -13.67 4.72 -30.61
N ARG A 40 -13.85 5.49 -31.70
CA ARG A 40 -15.15 6.12 -32.06
C ARG A 40 -16.30 5.14 -32.21
N ASP A 41 -16.02 3.85 -32.43
CA ASP A 41 -16.97 2.76 -32.46
C ASP A 41 -16.86 1.84 -31.24
N ARG A 42 -16.34 2.38 -30.11
CA ARG A 42 -16.07 1.73 -28.81
C ARG A 42 -14.84 0.82 -28.78
N THR A 43 -14.51 0.14 -29.86
CA THR A 43 -13.30 -0.69 -29.98
C THR A 43 -12.29 0.06 -30.83
N MET A 44 -11.02 0.08 -30.39
CA MET A 44 -9.94 0.67 -31.17
C MET A 44 -9.79 -0.02 -32.51
N ASN A 45 -10.11 0.68 -33.57
CA ASN A 45 -9.99 0.23 -34.95
C ASN A 45 -9.06 1.15 -35.74
N LEU A 46 -8.55 0.65 -36.89
CA LEU A 46 -7.76 1.43 -37.82
C LEU A 46 -8.66 2.29 -38.69
N PHE A 47 -8.37 3.57 -38.78
CA PHE A 47 -9.00 4.55 -39.63
C PHE A 47 -7.98 5.19 -40.58
N ALA A 48 -8.42 5.76 -41.68
CA ALA A 48 -7.60 6.50 -42.63
C ALA A 48 -8.26 7.83 -42.97
N TYR A 49 -7.50 8.92 -42.87
CA TYR A 49 -7.87 10.25 -43.29
C TYR A 49 -7.18 10.59 -44.61
N ASP A 50 -7.94 10.87 -45.65
CA ASP A 50 -7.42 11.28 -46.95
C ASP A 50 -7.11 12.79 -46.92
N THR A 51 -5.84 13.14 -47.11
CA THR A 51 -5.38 14.55 -47.01
C THR A 51 -5.86 15.44 -48.14
N LYS A 52 -6.31 14.88 -49.28
CA LYS A 52 -6.83 15.63 -50.42
C LYS A 52 -8.32 15.91 -50.30
N SER A 53 -9.10 14.88 -49.97
CA SER A 53 -10.56 15.02 -49.86
C SER A 53 -11.01 15.50 -48.45
N GLY A 54 -10.18 15.32 -47.43
CA GLY A 54 -10.54 15.57 -46.06
C GLY A 54 -11.51 14.56 -45.43
N GLN A 55 -11.70 13.42 -46.08
CA GLN A 55 -12.62 12.38 -45.62
C GLN A 55 -11.91 11.34 -44.74
N THR A 56 -12.59 10.89 -43.70
CA THR A 56 -12.12 9.78 -42.84
C THR A 56 -12.94 8.54 -43.16
N ARG A 57 -12.27 7.42 -43.35
CA ARG A 57 -12.90 6.08 -43.54
C ARG A 57 -12.42 5.09 -42.52
N LYS A 58 -13.26 4.14 -42.12
CA LYS A 58 -12.90 2.98 -41.29
C LYS A 58 -12.16 1.95 -42.14
N VAL A 59 -11.09 1.38 -41.65
CA VAL A 59 -10.25 0.38 -42.33
C VAL A 59 -10.48 -1.00 -41.77
N THR A 60 -10.63 -1.14 -40.46
CA THR A 60 -10.90 -2.41 -39.77
C THR A 60 -12.19 -2.35 -38.98
N ASP A 61 -12.79 -3.51 -38.69
CA ASP A 61 -14.08 -3.60 -37.99
C ASP A 61 -14.05 -4.66 -36.87
N TYR A 62 -13.07 -4.52 -35.98
CA TYR A 62 -12.98 -5.36 -34.80
C TYR A 62 -13.98 -4.92 -33.74
N THR A 63 -14.60 -5.88 -33.07
CA THR A 63 -15.62 -5.64 -32.05
C THR A 63 -15.28 -6.30 -30.71
N GLU A 64 -14.28 -7.19 -30.68
CA GLU A 64 -13.92 -7.95 -29.46
C GLU A 64 -12.69 -7.41 -28.79
N TYR A 65 -11.60 -7.22 -29.54
CA TYR A 65 -10.33 -6.70 -29.01
C TYR A 65 -9.89 -5.44 -29.73
N ASP A 66 -9.24 -4.56 -29.01
CA ASP A 66 -8.65 -3.35 -29.55
C ASP A 66 -7.44 -3.62 -30.43
N ILE A 67 -7.24 -2.79 -31.44
CA ILE A 67 -5.94 -2.70 -32.12
C ILE A 67 -4.96 -2.01 -31.17
N LYS A 68 -3.76 -2.61 -31.03
CA LYS A 68 -2.68 -2.11 -30.20
C LYS A 68 -1.36 -2.05 -30.94
N PHE A 69 -0.51 -1.14 -30.50
CA PHE A 69 0.88 -0.98 -31.00
C PHE A 69 1.02 -0.91 -32.53
N PRO A 70 0.15 -0.17 -33.25
CA PRO A 70 0.31 -0.07 -34.69
C PRO A 70 1.64 0.63 -35.01
N SER A 71 2.31 0.13 -36.04
CA SER A 71 3.56 0.67 -36.54
C SER A 71 3.62 0.55 -38.04
N SER A 72 4.31 1.50 -38.72
CA SER A 72 4.44 1.50 -40.17
C SER A 72 5.88 1.75 -40.62
N ASN A 73 6.27 1.13 -41.72
CA ASN A 73 7.51 1.45 -42.44
C ASN A 73 7.28 2.44 -43.61
N GLY A 74 6.12 3.13 -43.64
CA GLY A 74 5.72 4.02 -44.74
C GLY A 74 5.00 3.34 -45.88
N ASN A 75 4.83 2.01 -45.87
CA ASN A 75 4.10 1.25 -46.90
C ASN A 75 3.11 0.24 -46.34
N ILE A 76 3.48 -0.38 -45.22
CA ILE A 76 2.76 -1.48 -44.59
C ILE A 76 2.54 -1.08 -43.13
N ILE A 77 1.37 -1.43 -42.61
CA ILE A 77 1.05 -1.29 -41.21
C ILE A 77 1.04 -2.68 -40.58
N VAL A 78 1.68 -2.81 -39.41
CA VAL A 78 1.59 -3.98 -38.54
C VAL A 78 0.99 -3.56 -37.19
N TYR A 79 0.19 -4.42 -36.59
CA TYR A 79 -0.45 -4.16 -35.31
C TYR A 79 -0.81 -5.45 -34.58
N GLU A 80 -1.09 -5.34 -33.30
CA GLU A 80 -1.60 -6.42 -32.46
C GLU A 80 -3.12 -6.31 -32.34
N ASN A 81 -3.83 -7.47 -32.39
CA ASN A 81 -5.22 -7.58 -32.02
C ASN A 81 -5.51 -8.97 -31.45
N GLY A 82 -6.05 -9.01 -30.23
CA GLY A 82 -6.41 -10.24 -29.54
C GLY A 82 -5.24 -11.20 -29.31
N GLY A 83 -4.03 -10.70 -29.12
CA GLY A 83 -2.82 -11.48 -28.90
C GLY A 83 -2.15 -11.98 -30.20
N TYR A 84 -2.61 -11.52 -31.36
CA TYR A 84 -2.04 -11.87 -32.66
C TYR A 84 -1.51 -10.64 -33.39
N ILE A 85 -0.47 -10.83 -34.21
CA ILE A 85 0.07 -9.78 -35.06
C ILE A 85 -0.58 -9.84 -36.41
N TYR A 86 -1.03 -8.70 -36.90
CA TYR A 86 -1.61 -8.51 -38.21
C TYR A 86 -0.76 -7.59 -39.07
N LYS A 87 -0.82 -7.83 -40.40
CA LYS A 87 -0.21 -7.01 -41.43
C LYS A 87 -1.29 -6.46 -42.34
N TYR A 88 -1.27 -5.16 -42.59
CA TYR A 88 -2.12 -4.47 -43.53
C TYR A 88 -1.28 -3.74 -44.58
N ASP A 89 -1.54 -4.00 -45.89
CA ASP A 89 -0.96 -3.23 -46.99
C ASP A 89 -2.05 -2.36 -47.62
N PRO A 90 -2.02 -1.03 -47.38
CA PRO A 90 -3.03 -0.11 -47.93
C PRO A 90 -3.19 -0.14 -49.44
N ARG A 91 -2.12 -0.51 -50.16
CA ARG A 91 -2.12 -0.54 -51.66
C ARG A 91 -2.76 -1.80 -52.23
N SER A 92 -2.89 -2.84 -51.41
CA SER A 92 -3.40 -4.13 -51.93
C SER A 92 -4.93 -4.18 -52.08
N GLY A 93 -5.64 -3.29 -51.42
CA GLY A 93 -7.10 -3.33 -51.25
C GLY A 93 -7.61 -4.56 -50.48
N ALA A 94 -6.71 -5.38 -49.93
CA ALA A 94 -7.06 -6.59 -49.18
C ALA A 94 -7.29 -6.29 -47.71
N GLN A 95 -8.04 -7.16 -47.05
CA GLN A 95 -8.21 -7.12 -45.61
C GLN A 95 -6.88 -7.42 -44.89
N PRO A 96 -6.73 -6.95 -43.64
CA PRO A 96 -5.55 -7.27 -42.81
C PRO A 96 -5.34 -8.79 -42.71
N GLN A 97 -4.09 -9.20 -42.77
CA GLN A 97 -3.69 -10.61 -42.72
C GLN A 97 -3.03 -10.93 -41.41
N LYS A 98 -3.53 -11.94 -40.71
CA LYS A 98 -2.87 -12.49 -39.51
C LYS A 98 -1.52 -13.09 -39.90
N ILE A 99 -0.46 -12.73 -39.17
CA ILE A 99 0.85 -13.31 -39.34
C ILE A 99 0.96 -14.55 -38.46
N ASN A 100 1.25 -15.69 -39.08
CA ASN A 100 1.51 -16.92 -38.33
C ASN A 100 2.94 -16.92 -37.83
N ILE A 101 3.10 -16.82 -36.50
CA ILE A 101 4.39 -16.89 -35.84
C ILE A 101 4.41 -18.17 -35.02
N THR A 102 5.40 -19.00 -35.21
CA THR A 102 5.64 -20.20 -34.41
C THR A 102 6.83 -19.95 -33.49
N LEU A 103 6.64 -20.13 -32.22
CA LEU A 103 7.68 -20.01 -31.20
C LEU A 103 7.97 -21.40 -30.61
N ALA A 104 9.19 -21.88 -30.77
CA ALA A 104 9.64 -23.07 -30.10
C ALA A 104 10.26 -22.66 -28.75
N SER A 105 9.62 -23.06 -27.66
CA SER A 105 10.05 -22.75 -26.32
C SER A 105 9.79 -23.92 -25.37
N ASP A 106 10.73 -24.19 -24.48
CA ASP A 106 10.57 -25.19 -23.42
C ASP A 106 9.60 -24.73 -22.31
N ASN A 107 9.18 -23.47 -22.32
CA ASN A 107 8.30 -22.86 -21.28
C ASN A 107 8.77 -23.17 -19.85
N THR A 108 10.07 -23.10 -19.61
CA THR A 108 10.67 -23.50 -18.32
C THR A 108 10.15 -22.70 -17.12
N ILE A 109 9.71 -21.46 -17.38
CA ILE A 109 9.16 -20.56 -16.34
C ILE A 109 7.75 -20.98 -15.89
N ALA A 110 7.02 -21.70 -16.74
CA ALA A 110 5.66 -22.17 -16.45
C ALA A 110 5.60 -23.64 -16.01
N ARG A 111 6.74 -24.23 -15.63
CA ARG A 111 6.79 -25.63 -15.17
C ARG A 111 6.34 -25.74 -13.72
N LYS A 112 5.81 -26.90 -13.39
CA LYS A 112 5.53 -27.28 -11.99
C LYS A 112 6.83 -27.34 -11.21
N GLU A 113 6.80 -26.83 -10.00
CA GLU A 113 7.94 -26.87 -9.10
C GLU A 113 7.52 -27.15 -7.66
N MET A 114 8.45 -27.62 -6.85
CA MET A 114 8.32 -27.72 -5.41
C MET A 114 9.07 -26.54 -4.81
N MET A 115 8.33 -25.60 -4.22
CA MET A 115 8.86 -24.31 -3.75
C MET A 115 8.90 -24.26 -2.22
N PRO A 116 10.02 -23.88 -1.59
CA PRO A 116 10.06 -23.45 -0.20
C PRO A 116 9.20 -22.19 -0.03
N VAL A 117 8.34 -22.15 1.00
CA VAL A 117 7.36 -21.07 1.18
C VAL A 117 7.42 -20.38 2.55
N GLU A 118 8.46 -20.59 3.32
CA GLU A 118 8.69 -19.96 4.62
C GLU A 118 8.72 -18.43 4.57
N ASP A 119 9.13 -17.85 3.44
CA ASP A 119 9.14 -16.40 3.22
C ASP A 119 7.76 -15.82 2.85
N PHE A 120 6.74 -16.67 2.64
CA PHE A 120 5.40 -16.27 2.21
C PHE A 120 4.33 -16.48 3.28
N ILE A 121 4.71 -16.50 4.55
CA ILE A 121 3.78 -16.69 5.66
C ILE A 121 2.83 -15.49 5.74
N SER A 122 1.53 -15.76 5.63
CA SER A 122 0.46 -14.77 5.77
C SER A 122 -0.30 -14.86 7.10
N GLY A 123 -0.20 -16.00 7.80
CA GLY A 123 -0.87 -16.20 9.10
C GLY A 123 -0.45 -17.49 9.78
N TYR A 124 -0.72 -17.55 11.06
CA TYR A 124 -0.49 -18.77 11.85
C TYR A 124 -1.47 -18.86 13.03
N SER A 125 -1.73 -20.10 13.46
CA SER A 125 -2.52 -20.41 14.66
C SER A 125 -1.85 -21.58 15.40
N VAL A 126 -1.76 -21.48 16.71
CA VAL A 126 -1.16 -22.53 17.54
C VAL A 126 -2.23 -23.50 18.01
N SER A 127 -1.88 -24.81 18.05
CA SER A 127 -2.75 -25.82 18.65
C SER A 127 -2.99 -25.56 20.14
N PRO A 128 -4.09 -26.03 20.74
CA PRO A 128 -4.39 -25.76 22.15
C PRO A 128 -3.30 -26.18 23.12
N ASP A 129 -2.58 -27.28 22.82
CA ASP A 129 -1.44 -27.77 23.58
C ASP A 129 -0.10 -27.17 23.19
N ALA A 130 -0.12 -26.28 22.19
CA ALA A 130 1.05 -25.61 21.61
C ALA A 130 2.16 -26.53 21.06
N HIS A 131 1.83 -27.79 20.71
CA HIS A 131 2.77 -28.71 20.11
C HIS A 131 2.85 -28.57 18.59
N ARG A 132 1.85 -27.95 17.97
CA ARG A 132 1.78 -27.75 16.53
C ARG A 132 1.26 -26.36 16.17
N LEU A 133 1.53 -25.94 14.94
CA LEU A 133 1.00 -24.70 14.35
C LEU A 133 0.33 -25.02 13.03
N ALA A 134 -0.80 -24.41 12.78
CA ALA A 134 -1.34 -24.24 11.43
C ALA A 134 -0.73 -22.95 10.86
N VAL A 135 0.06 -23.07 9.81
CA VAL A 135 0.73 -21.94 9.16
C VAL A 135 0.18 -21.80 7.76
N THR A 136 -0.32 -20.63 7.43
CA THR A 136 -0.76 -20.30 6.08
C THR A 136 0.40 -19.64 5.34
N ALA A 137 0.79 -20.17 4.22
CA ALA A 137 1.87 -19.64 3.40
C ALA A 137 1.58 -19.89 1.92
N ARG A 138 1.66 -18.81 1.11
CA ARG A 138 1.47 -18.85 -0.34
C ARG A 138 0.20 -19.61 -0.78
N GLY A 139 -0.91 -19.36 -0.11
CA GLY A 139 -2.21 -19.98 -0.46
C GLY A 139 -2.35 -21.45 -0.05
N GLU A 140 -1.45 -21.98 0.76
CA GLU A 140 -1.50 -23.34 1.30
C GLU A 140 -1.49 -23.32 2.83
N VAL A 141 -2.05 -24.37 3.45
CA VAL A 141 -2.03 -24.55 4.91
C VAL A 141 -1.09 -25.68 5.29
N PHE A 142 -0.19 -25.38 6.20
CA PHE A 142 0.79 -26.32 6.74
C PHE A 142 0.52 -26.63 8.20
N ASP A 143 0.61 -27.87 8.56
CA ASP A 143 0.67 -28.36 9.93
C ASP A 143 2.15 -28.56 10.31
N VAL A 144 2.66 -27.67 11.17
CA VAL A 144 4.08 -27.56 11.51
C VAL A 144 4.30 -27.95 12.96
N PRO A 145 5.25 -28.86 13.30
CA PRO A 145 5.56 -29.17 14.70
C PRO A 145 6.30 -28.03 15.38
N ALA A 146 5.96 -27.72 16.63
CA ALA A 146 6.61 -26.69 17.42
C ALA A 146 8.10 -26.98 17.70
N SER A 147 8.50 -28.26 17.83
CA SER A 147 9.89 -28.65 18.10
C SER A 147 10.36 -29.89 17.33
N LYS A 148 9.67 -31.02 17.43
CA LYS A 148 10.05 -32.29 16.79
C LYS A 148 8.82 -32.88 16.10
N GLY A 149 9.00 -33.34 14.87
CA GLY A 149 7.95 -33.99 14.12
C GLY A 149 8.03 -33.73 12.63
N VAL A 150 6.98 -34.05 11.91
CA VAL A 150 6.88 -33.91 10.46
C VAL A 150 6.03 -32.67 10.14
N THR A 151 6.54 -31.78 9.30
CA THR A 151 5.79 -30.74 8.66
C THR A 151 4.95 -31.32 7.53
N ARG A 152 3.67 -30.99 7.47
CA ARG A 152 2.73 -31.48 6.46
C ARG A 152 2.05 -30.31 5.77
N ASN A 153 2.05 -30.29 4.44
CA ASN A 153 1.12 -29.48 3.68
C ASN A 153 -0.23 -30.21 3.67
N ILE A 154 -1.25 -29.66 4.32
CA ILE A 154 -2.55 -30.34 4.50
C ILE A 154 -3.55 -30.02 3.39
N THR A 155 -3.31 -29.00 2.56
CA THR A 155 -4.21 -28.59 1.48
C THR A 155 -3.77 -29.10 0.11
N ARG A 156 -2.58 -28.82 -0.33
CA ARG A 156 -1.98 -29.24 -1.62
C ARG A 156 -2.86 -28.88 -2.81
N THR A 157 -3.27 -27.63 -2.86
CA THR A 157 -4.27 -27.11 -3.82
C THR A 157 -3.71 -25.92 -4.63
N PRO A 158 -2.78 -26.16 -5.58
CA PRO A 158 -2.11 -25.10 -6.32
C PRO A 158 -3.05 -24.19 -7.15
N GLY A 159 -4.30 -24.59 -7.34
CA GLY A 159 -5.35 -23.81 -8.00
C GLY A 159 -6.33 -23.14 -7.05
N ALA A 160 -5.99 -23.01 -5.78
CA ALA A 160 -6.81 -22.33 -4.77
C ALA A 160 -5.96 -21.46 -3.86
N ASN A 161 -6.61 -20.51 -3.19
CA ASN A 161 -5.99 -19.64 -2.20
C ASN A 161 -6.58 -19.92 -0.81
N GLU A 162 -5.86 -20.71 -0.01
CA GLU A 162 -6.23 -20.99 1.37
C GLU A 162 -5.68 -19.89 2.30
N ARG A 163 -6.52 -19.44 3.22
CA ARG A 163 -6.22 -18.32 4.11
C ARG A 163 -6.80 -18.51 5.50
N ASP A 164 -6.27 -17.76 6.46
CA ASP A 164 -6.80 -17.61 7.81
C ASP A 164 -7.01 -18.95 8.53
N ALA A 165 -6.00 -19.83 8.45
CA ALA A 165 -6.07 -21.14 9.09
C ALA A 165 -6.06 -21.02 10.62
N SER A 166 -7.04 -21.66 11.28
CA SER A 166 -7.23 -21.58 12.72
C SER A 166 -7.56 -22.95 13.34
N TRP A 167 -6.85 -23.32 14.42
CA TRP A 167 -7.13 -24.49 15.22
C TRP A 167 -8.44 -24.33 15.98
N SER A 168 -9.25 -25.39 16.03
CA SER A 168 -10.36 -25.44 16.96
C SER A 168 -9.83 -25.51 18.41
N PRO A 169 -10.50 -24.89 19.39
CA PRO A 169 -10.08 -24.92 20.80
C PRO A 169 -9.99 -26.30 21.41
N ASP A 170 -10.71 -27.30 20.89
CA ASP A 170 -10.61 -28.71 21.31
C ASP A 170 -9.49 -29.49 20.60
N GLY A 171 -8.77 -28.85 19.68
CA GLY A 171 -7.61 -29.42 18.98
C GLY A 171 -7.96 -30.47 17.93
N LYS A 172 -9.22 -30.63 17.53
CA LYS A 172 -9.63 -31.69 16.60
C LYS A 172 -9.62 -31.27 15.14
N HIS A 173 -9.82 -29.99 14.87
CA HIS A 173 -9.97 -29.47 13.52
C HIS A 173 -9.10 -28.25 13.27
N ILE A 174 -8.74 -28.04 12.01
CA ILE A 174 -8.22 -26.78 11.49
C ILE A 174 -9.27 -26.22 10.53
N ALA A 175 -9.80 -25.04 10.83
CA ALA A 175 -10.66 -24.30 9.91
C ALA A 175 -9.81 -23.36 9.06
N TYR A 176 -10.22 -23.16 7.82
CA TYR A 176 -9.57 -22.20 6.92
C TYR A 176 -10.55 -21.71 5.85
N ILE A 177 -10.23 -20.58 5.23
CA ILE A 177 -10.97 -20.05 4.09
C ILE A 177 -10.32 -20.57 2.82
N SER A 178 -11.12 -21.02 1.84
CA SER A 178 -10.64 -21.46 0.52
C SER A 178 -11.58 -21.04 -0.57
N ASP A 179 -11.06 -20.68 -1.73
CA ASP A 179 -11.81 -20.34 -2.93
C ASP A 179 -11.85 -21.46 -3.98
N ARG A 180 -11.44 -22.68 -3.63
CA ARG A 180 -11.38 -23.85 -4.55
C ARG A 180 -12.69 -24.22 -5.21
N THR A 181 -13.82 -23.72 -4.72
CA THR A 181 -15.16 -23.92 -5.28
C THR A 181 -15.68 -22.70 -6.05
N GLY A 182 -14.83 -21.73 -6.31
CA GLY A 182 -15.14 -20.52 -7.06
C GLY A 182 -15.39 -19.30 -6.20
N GLU A 183 -16.08 -19.43 -5.08
CA GLU A 183 -16.24 -18.39 -4.05
C GLU A 183 -15.49 -18.76 -2.78
N THR A 184 -15.25 -17.76 -1.92
CA THR A 184 -14.61 -18.02 -0.62
C THR A 184 -15.58 -18.72 0.30
N GLU A 185 -15.18 -19.88 0.82
CA GLU A 185 -15.97 -20.71 1.73
C GLU A 185 -15.12 -21.14 2.93
N VAL A 186 -15.78 -21.47 4.04
CA VAL A 186 -15.11 -22.06 5.21
C VAL A 186 -14.98 -23.56 5.02
N TRP A 187 -13.78 -24.06 5.23
CA TRP A 187 -13.43 -25.47 5.14
C TRP A 187 -12.88 -25.98 6.47
N LEU A 188 -13.06 -27.27 6.74
CA LEU A 188 -12.52 -27.95 7.91
C LEU A 188 -11.64 -29.12 7.48
N GLN A 189 -10.46 -29.19 8.09
CA GLN A 189 -9.57 -30.35 8.05
C GLN A 189 -9.55 -31.02 9.42
N ASP A 190 -9.78 -32.32 9.46
CA ASP A 190 -9.59 -33.13 10.64
C ASP A 190 -8.08 -33.31 10.89
N VAL A 191 -7.62 -33.12 12.12
CA VAL A 191 -6.21 -33.21 12.49
C VAL A 191 -5.66 -34.63 12.33
N GLU A 192 -6.48 -35.64 12.54
CA GLU A 192 -6.11 -37.06 12.33
C GLU A 192 -5.94 -37.41 10.84
N GLY A 193 -6.30 -36.48 9.95
CA GLY A 193 -6.20 -36.65 8.50
C GLY A 193 -7.55 -36.87 7.83
N GLY A 194 -7.53 -37.33 6.58
CA GLY A 194 -8.73 -37.50 5.77
C GLY A 194 -8.97 -36.39 4.77
N LYS A 195 -10.10 -36.40 4.09
CA LYS A 195 -10.46 -35.39 3.11
C LYS A 195 -11.00 -34.15 3.82
N PRO A 196 -10.59 -32.94 3.43
CA PRO A 196 -11.17 -31.72 3.97
C PRO A 196 -12.67 -31.64 3.63
N ARG A 197 -13.44 -31.09 4.55
CA ARG A 197 -14.89 -30.91 4.44
C ARG A 197 -15.22 -29.46 4.17
N GLN A 198 -15.94 -29.21 3.09
CA GLN A 198 -16.54 -27.89 2.85
C GLN A 198 -17.64 -27.66 3.88
N LEU A 199 -17.48 -26.65 4.73
CA LEU A 199 -18.44 -26.35 5.80
C LEU A 199 -19.55 -25.44 5.32
N THR A 200 -19.19 -24.36 4.58
CA THR A 200 -20.17 -23.43 4.01
C THR A 200 -20.29 -23.59 2.50
N LYS A 201 -21.44 -23.19 1.95
CA LYS A 201 -21.75 -23.21 0.52
C LYS A 201 -22.54 -21.97 0.15
N ASP A 202 -22.52 -21.66 -1.14
CA ASP A 202 -23.30 -20.57 -1.71
C ASP A 202 -23.00 -19.20 -1.06
N ASN A 203 -21.74 -18.99 -0.71
CA ASN A 203 -21.29 -17.66 -0.29
C ASN A 203 -21.28 -16.72 -1.52
N ASP A 204 -21.64 -15.48 -1.30
CA ASP A 204 -21.89 -14.50 -2.36
C ASP A 204 -20.95 -13.29 -2.29
N THR A 205 -19.88 -13.39 -1.50
CA THR A 205 -18.84 -12.37 -1.38
C THR A 205 -17.61 -12.90 -0.64
N TYR A 206 -16.57 -12.09 -0.56
CA TYR A 206 -15.30 -12.44 0.06
C TYR A 206 -15.41 -12.53 1.59
N ILE A 207 -15.06 -13.69 2.16
CA ILE A 207 -14.90 -13.88 3.62
C ILE A 207 -13.57 -13.25 4.05
N ARG A 208 -13.59 -12.36 5.06
CA ARG A 208 -12.39 -11.65 5.54
C ARG A 208 -11.61 -12.44 6.58
N SER A 209 -12.31 -12.96 7.58
CA SER A 209 -11.70 -13.66 8.73
C SER A 209 -12.65 -14.68 9.34
N ILE A 210 -12.08 -15.67 10.02
CA ILE A 210 -12.83 -16.67 10.80
C ILE A 210 -12.40 -16.65 12.26
N ASN A 211 -13.33 -16.99 13.16
CA ASN A 211 -13.05 -17.09 14.59
C ASN A 211 -13.88 -18.22 15.23
N TRP A 212 -13.21 -19.13 15.92
CA TRP A 212 -13.86 -20.24 16.62
C TRP A 212 -14.56 -19.78 17.91
N SER A 213 -15.72 -20.37 18.21
CA SER A 213 -16.26 -20.32 19.56
C SER A 213 -15.38 -21.13 20.53
N PRO A 214 -15.19 -20.67 21.79
CA PRO A 214 -14.40 -21.40 22.78
C PRO A 214 -14.83 -22.85 23.01
N ASP A 215 -16.09 -23.19 22.80
CA ASP A 215 -16.64 -24.54 22.90
C ASP A 215 -16.47 -25.40 21.64
N SER A 216 -15.79 -24.87 20.61
CA SER A 216 -15.51 -25.51 19.31
C SER A 216 -16.75 -25.88 18.49
N LYS A 217 -17.94 -25.39 18.82
CA LYS A 217 -19.18 -25.75 18.12
C LYS A 217 -19.54 -24.82 16.99
N LYS A 218 -19.02 -23.59 17.00
CA LYS A 218 -19.37 -22.53 16.07
C LYS A 218 -18.13 -21.86 15.50
N ILE A 219 -18.29 -21.30 14.30
CA ILE A 219 -17.31 -20.41 13.67
C ILE A 219 -18.05 -19.12 13.30
N LEU A 220 -17.50 -17.96 13.70
CA LEU A 220 -17.91 -16.68 13.16
C LEU A 220 -17.04 -16.37 11.95
N TYR A 221 -17.64 -15.72 10.95
CA TYR A 221 -16.86 -15.01 9.94
C TYR A 221 -17.43 -13.62 9.68
N THR A 222 -16.56 -12.74 9.21
CA THR A 222 -16.92 -11.43 8.65
C THR A 222 -16.67 -11.42 7.15
N ASP A 223 -17.45 -10.64 6.40
CA ASP A 223 -17.36 -10.59 4.96
C ASP A 223 -17.40 -9.16 4.38
N ARG A 224 -17.23 -9.03 3.08
CA ARG A 224 -17.27 -7.73 2.38
C ARG A 224 -18.64 -7.07 2.29
N LYS A 225 -19.72 -7.80 2.56
CA LYS A 225 -21.07 -7.23 2.72
C LYS A 225 -21.32 -6.72 4.13
N ASN A 226 -20.25 -6.60 4.92
CA ASN A 226 -20.31 -6.13 6.30
C ASN A 226 -21.29 -6.96 7.15
N ARG A 227 -21.22 -8.29 7.02
CA ARG A 227 -22.00 -9.22 7.83
C ARG A 227 -21.11 -9.90 8.86
N ILE A 228 -21.69 -10.18 10.04
CA ILE A 228 -21.20 -11.20 10.97
C ILE A 228 -22.09 -12.43 10.79
N VAL A 229 -21.50 -13.54 10.41
CA VAL A 229 -22.20 -14.80 10.17
C VAL A 229 -21.66 -15.87 11.10
N GLU A 230 -22.56 -16.56 11.77
CA GLU A 230 -22.26 -17.73 12.60
C GLU A 230 -22.55 -19.01 11.82
N VAL A 231 -21.62 -19.96 11.88
CA VAL A 231 -21.69 -21.26 11.20
C VAL A 231 -21.59 -22.36 12.25
N ASP A 232 -22.50 -23.31 12.21
CA ASP A 232 -22.42 -24.50 13.04
C ASP A 232 -21.34 -25.46 12.51
N ALA A 233 -20.33 -25.77 13.31
CA ALA A 233 -19.16 -26.54 12.88
C ALA A 233 -19.49 -28.00 12.51
N ALA A 234 -20.56 -28.56 13.03
CA ALA A 234 -20.98 -29.92 12.72
C ALA A 234 -21.85 -30.00 11.45
N SER A 235 -22.88 -29.15 11.34
CA SER A 235 -23.87 -29.20 10.25
C SER A 235 -23.54 -28.29 9.08
N GLY A 236 -22.76 -27.23 9.29
CA GLY A 236 -22.51 -26.16 8.30
C GLY A 236 -23.66 -25.17 8.14
N SER A 237 -24.72 -25.26 9.00
CA SER A 237 -25.81 -24.30 8.93
C SER A 237 -25.33 -22.89 9.26
N LYS A 238 -25.75 -21.92 8.44
CA LYS A 238 -25.37 -20.49 8.56
C LYS A 238 -26.48 -19.67 9.17
N ARG A 239 -26.12 -18.71 10.02
CA ARG A 239 -27.00 -17.67 10.54
C ARG A 239 -26.30 -16.31 10.46
N THR A 240 -26.88 -15.38 9.72
CA THR A 240 -26.42 -13.99 9.78
C THR A 240 -26.83 -13.41 11.14
N ILE A 241 -25.82 -13.03 11.94
CA ILE A 241 -26.00 -12.40 13.26
C ILE A 241 -26.46 -10.96 13.06
N MET A 242 -25.72 -10.22 12.23
CA MET A 242 -26.05 -8.85 11.88
C MET A 242 -25.34 -8.41 10.59
N GLN A 243 -25.83 -7.31 10.04
CA GLN A 243 -25.22 -6.60 8.92
C GLN A 243 -25.15 -5.11 9.26
N ASN A 244 -24.03 -4.47 8.96
CA ASN A 244 -23.86 -3.03 9.13
C ASN A 244 -23.73 -2.35 7.74
N PRO A 245 -24.76 -1.63 7.28
CA PRO A 245 -24.70 -0.94 5.98
C PRO A 245 -23.76 0.28 5.98
N GLU A 246 -23.38 0.79 7.17
CA GLU A 246 -22.57 2.00 7.31
C GLU A 246 -21.06 1.72 7.32
N GLY A 247 -20.64 0.46 7.53
CA GLY A 247 -19.21 0.13 7.56
C GLY A 247 -18.92 -1.27 8.09
N GLU A 248 -17.65 -1.56 8.24
CA GLU A 248 -17.14 -2.87 8.64
C GLU A 248 -17.29 -3.10 10.15
N PHE A 249 -17.28 -4.38 10.52
CA PHE A 249 -17.04 -4.82 11.88
C PHE A 249 -15.57 -5.18 12.07
N TYR A 250 -15.00 -4.73 13.16
CA TYR A 250 -13.60 -5.00 13.49
C TYR A 250 -13.51 -5.79 14.80
N GLN A 251 -12.50 -6.65 14.90
CA GLN A 251 -12.14 -7.41 16.10
C GLN A 251 -13.32 -8.13 16.75
N VAL A 252 -14.01 -8.95 15.95
CA VAL A 252 -15.14 -9.76 16.43
C VAL A 252 -14.63 -10.94 17.24
N ASN A 253 -14.97 -11.03 18.53
CA ASN A 253 -14.48 -12.07 19.45
C ASN A 253 -15.63 -12.65 20.29
N TYR A 254 -15.58 -13.96 20.51
CA TYR A 254 -16.48 -14.63 21.47
C TYR A 254 -16.10 -14.34 22.92
N SER A 255 -17.10 -14.35 23.82
CA SER A 255 -16.89 -14.50 25.25
C SER A 255 -16.43 -15.93 25.59
N PRO A 256 -15.73 -16.15 26.73
CA PRO A 256 -15.25 -17.48 27.13
C PRO A 256 -16.34 -18.57 27.24
N ASP A 257 -17.58 -18.19 27.50
CA ASP A 257 -18.74 -19.10 27.56
C ASP A 257 -19.45 -19.28 26.22
N SER A 258 -18.95 -18.71 25.14
CA SER A 258 -19.51 -18.78 23.78
C SER A 258 -20.91 -18.15 23.63
N ARG A 259 -21.38 -17.39 24.61
CA ARG A 259 -22.71 -16.79 24.61
C ARG A 259 -22.77 -15.40 24.01
N TRP A 260 -21.69 -14.60 24.22
CA TRP A 260 -21.62 -13.23 23.77
C TRP A 260 -20.56 -13.05 22.70
N ILE A 261 -20.72 -12.04 21.90
CA ILE A 261 -19.61 -11.53 21.05
C ILE A 261 -19.38 -10.07 21.37
N THR A 262 -18.12 -9.64 21.28
CA THR A 262 -17.73 -8.23 21.28
C THR A 262 -17.12 -7.86 19.94
N TYR A 263 -17.33 -6.61 19.54
CA TYR A 263 -16.80 -6.08 18.28
C TYR A 263 -16.76 -4.56 18.33
N THR A 264 -16.08 -3.99 17.35
CA THR A 264 -16.00 -2.54 17.11
C THR A 264 -16.74 -2.19 15.82
N LYS A 265 -17.53 -1.12 15.84
CA LYS A 265 -18.09 -0.51 14.62
C LYS A 265 -18.03 1.00 14.70
N SER A 266 -17.84 1.67 13.55
CA SER A 266 -17.84 3.13 13.47
C SER A 266 -19.25 3.69 13.59
N GLY A 267 -19.38 4.79 14.33
CA GLY A 267 -20.62 5.56 14.40
C GLY A 267 -20.70 6.60 13.28
N ALA A 268 -21.85 7.24 13.14
CA ALA A 268 -22.08 8.31 12.15
C ALA A 268 -21.17 9.54 12.33
N ASN A 269 -20.53 9.69 13.49
CA ASN A 269 -19.56 10.73 13.81
C ASN A 269 -18.10 10.28 13.54
N ASN A 270 -17.88 9.15 12.87
CA ASN A 270 -16.59 8.53 12.62
C ASN A 270 -15.82 8.10 13.89
N MET A 271 -16.49 8.03 15.04
CA MET A 271 -15.91 7.45 16.27
C MET A 271 -16.24 5.97 16.34
N ASN A 272 -15.25 5.17 16.64
CA ASN A 272 -15.42 3.74 16.85
C ASN A 272 -15.97 3.47 18.24
N VAL A 273 -17.00 2.63 18.30
CA VAL A 273 -17.68 2.25 19.54
C VAL A 273 -17.61 0.73 19.68
N ILE A 274 -17.36 0.27 20.90
CA ILE A 274 -17.33 -1.14 21.24
C ILE A 274 -18.73 -1.56 21.70
N TYR A 275 -19.16 -2.71 21.19
CA TYR A 275 -20.44 -3.33 21.53
C TYR A 275 -20.25 -4.74 22.04
N VAL A 276 -21.21 -5.21 22.79
CA VAL A 276 -21.47 -6.64 23.05
C VAL A 276 -22.83 -7.03 22.50
N TYR A 277 -22.92 -8.24 21.97
CA TYR A 277 -24.14 -8.80 21.44
C TYR A 277 -24.44 -10.15 22.08
N ASP A 278 -25.65 -10.29 22.64
CA ASP A 278 -26.12 -11.55 23.22
C ASP A 278 -26.66 -12.46 22.11
N LEU A 279 -25.95 -13.52 21.80
CA LEU A 279 -26.34 -14.51 20.78
C LEU A 279 -27.62 -15.25 21.08
N THR A 280 -28.06 -15.25 22.36
CA THR A 280 -29.31 -15.87 22.80
C THR A 280 -30.52 -14.95 22.62
N SER A 281 -30.41 -13.71 23.09
CA SER A 281 -31.53 -12.74 22.99
C SER A 281 -31.58 -11.97 21.69
N GLY A 282 -30.47 -11.96 20.91
CA GLY A 282 -30.36 -11.21 19.67
C GLY A 282 -30.25 -9.69 19.88
N LYS A 283 -29.77 -9.24 21.04
CA LYS A 283 -29.68 -7.81 21.39
C LYS A 283 -28.24 -7.33 21.48
N GLU A 284 -28.03 -6.11 21.00
CA GLU A 284 -26.75 -5.38 21.04
C GLU A 284 -26.79 -4.35 22.17
N TYR A 285 -25.65 -4.17 22.85
CA TYR A 285 -25.47 -3.18 23.90
C TYR A 285 -24.10 -2.49 23.76
N PRO A 286 -24.02 -1.14 23.92
CA PRO A 286 -22.75 -0.44 23.89
C PRO A 286 -21.93 -0.70 25.17
N VAL A 287 -20.65 -0.98 24.98
CA VAL A 287 -19.63 -1.05 26.04
C VAL A 287 -19.01 0.33 26.27
N THR A 288 -18.84 1.10 25.20
CA THR A 288 -18.25 2.44 25.26
C THR A 288 -19.22 3.48 24.72
N GLU A 289 -18.99 4.73 25.13
CA GLU A 289 -19.70 5.89 24.62
C GLU A 289 -19.10 6.36 23.29
N LYS A 290 -19.88 7.07 22.48
CA LYS A 290 -19.48 7.60 21.17
C LYS A 290 -18.67 8.90 21.23
N TRP A 291 -18.18 9.30 22.41
CA TRP A 291 -17.38 10.50 22.61
C TRP A 291 -15.90 10.30 22.30
N TYR A 292 -15.42 9.06 22.34
CA TYR A 292 -14.02 8.73 22.20
C TYR A 292 -13.88 7.54 21.27
N ASP A 293 -12.88 7.58 20.42
CA ASP A 293 -12.51 6.43 19.59
C ASP A 293 -12.08 5.26 20.49
N SER A 294 -12.72 4.11 20.33
CA SER A 294 -12.49 2.92 21.14
C SER A 294 -12.42 1.68 20.27
N SER A 295 -11.41 0.84 20.47
CA SER A 295 -11.15 -0.32 19.61
C SER A 295 -10.49 -1.48 20.35
N SER A 296 -10.24 -2.57 19.62
CA SER A 296 -9.50 -3.76 20.06
C SER A 296 -10.06 -4.43 21.32
N PRO A 297 -11.37 -4.69 21.42
CA PRO A 297 -11.95 -5.36 22.57
C PRO A 297 -11.60 -6.83 22.61
N ILE A 298 -11.20 -7.33 23.78
CA ILE A 298 -11.05 -8.74 24.10
C ILE A 298 -11.72 -9.06 25.45
N PHE A 299 -12.32 -10.22 25.56
CA PHE A 299 -12.75 -10.71 26.87
C PHE A 299 -11.55 -11.20 27.68
N SER A 300 -11.57 -10.98 29.00
CA SER A 300 -10.69 -11.74 29.89
C SER A 300 -11.12 -13.21 29.94
N SER A 301 -10.17 -14.15 30.06
CA SER A 301 -10.49 -15.59 30.04
C SER A 301 -11.36 -16.05 31.21
N ASP A 302 -11.42 -15.28 32.28
CA ASP A 302 -12.30 -15.52 33.44
C ASP A 302 -13.70 -14.90 33.27
N GLY A 303 -13.94 -14.16 32.16
CA GLY A 303 -15.25 -13.59 31.81
C GLY A 303 -15.71 -12.39 32.64
N ARG A 304 -14.82 -11.78 33.45
CA ARG A 304 -15.18 -10.64 34.28
C ARG A 304 -15.06 -9.28 33.59
N TYR A 305 -14.20 -9.20 32.54
CA TYR A 305 -13.81 -7.95 31.93
C TYR A 305 -13.86 -8.01 30.41
N ILE A 306 -14.06 -6.84 29.80
CA ILE A 306 -13.58 -6.56 28.43
C ILE A 306 -12.43 -5.58 28.55
N ILE A 307 -11.28 -5.92 27.97
CA ILE A 307 -10.09 -5.08 27.88
C ILE A 307 -10.08 -4.47 26.48
N PHE A 308 -9.81 -3.17 26.37
CA PHE A 308 -9.84 -2.46 25.09
C PHE A 308 -8.93 -1.23 25.10
N THR A 309 -8.77 -0.61 23.96
CA THR A 309 -8.09 0.69 23.83
C THR A 309 -9.11 1.80 23.60
N SER A 310 -8.84 2.99 24.14
CA SER A 310 -9.63 4.19 23.88
C SER A 310 -8.75 5.43 23.88
N GLU A 311 -9.06 6.35 22.96
CA GLU A 311 -8.32 7.60 22.79
C GLU A 311 -8.94 8.72 23.61
N ARG A 312 -8.55 8.82 24.88
CA ARG A 312 -9.09 9.79 25.86
C ARG A 312 -8.04 10.74 26.44
N ASP A 313 -6.78 10.62 26.04
CA ASP A 313 -5.66 11.42 26.55
C ASP A 313 -5.31 12.53 25.55
N PHE A 314 -5.75 13.75 25.85
CA PHE A 314 -5.53 14.90 24.97
C PHE A 314 -4.32 15.72 25.44
N ASN A 315 -3.13 15.33 24.99
CA ASN A 315 -1.87 16.00 25.30
C ASN A 315 -1.30 16.62 24.00
N PRO A 316 -1.60 17.88 23.68
CA PRO A 316 -1.16 18.48 22.44
C PRO A 316 0.34 18.70 22.39
N THR A 317 0.94 18.42 21.25
CA THR A 317 2.31 18.80 20.91
C THR A 317 2.25 19.95 19.91
N TYR A 318 3.04 21.01 20.14
CA TYR A 318 3.08 22.19 19.28
C TYR A 318 4.16 22.08 18.23
N GLY A 319 3.83 22.49 17.00
CA GLY A 319 4.78 22.60 15.92
C GLY A 319 5.70 23.82 16.09
N GLN A 320 6.94 23.71 15.60
CA GLN A 320 7.92 24.81 15.68
C GLN A 320 7.82 25.78 14.49
N THR A 321 7.41 25.28 13.33
CA THR A 321 7.30 26.07 12.10
C THR A 321 6.05 26.94 12.10
N GLU A 322 4.99 26.44 12.70
CA GLU A 322 3.71 27.10 12.85
C GLU A 322 3.15 26.85 14.22
N TRP A 323 2.37 27.78 14.72
CA TRP A 323 1.65 27.62 15.98
C TRP A 323 0.43 26.72 15.80
N ASN A 324 0.68 25.47 15.37
CA ASN A 324 -0.30 24.41 15.28
C ASN A 324 0.02 23.33 16.30
N HIS A 325 -1.01 22.57 16.68
CA HIS A 325 -0.88 21.46 17.59
C HIS A 325 -1.32 20.16 16.92
N VAL A 326 -0.77 19.06 17.41
CA VAL A 326 -1.18 17.71 17.02
C VAL A 326 -1.35 16.85 18.27
N TYR A 327 -2.23 15.87 18.20
CA TYR A 327 -2.44 14.86 19.22
C TYR A 327 -1.86 13.54 18.71
N ASN A 328 -0.69 13.14 19.21
CA ASN A 328 0.05 11.99 18.66
C ASN A 328 -0.14 10.70 19.45
N ARG A 329 -0.47 10.78 20.73
CA ARG A 329 -0.57 9.65 21.64
C ARG A 329 -1.75 9.87 22.57
N MET A 330 -2.92 9.47 22.11
CA MET A 330 -4.18 9.65 22.86
C MET A 330 -4.65 8.35 23.51
N GLY A 331 -4.09 7.20 23.08
CA GLY A 331 -4.55 5.89 23.49
C GLY A 331 -4.16 5.51 24.92
N GLY A 332 -5.08 4.84 25.61
CA GLY A 332 -4.88 4.17 26.87
C GLY A 332 -5.53 2.78 26.85
N VAL A 333 -5.15 1.91 27.78
CA VAL A 333 -5.80 0.61 28.00
C VAL A 333 -6.87 0.77 29.06
N TYR A 334 -8.05 0.29 28.75
CA TYR A 334 -9.24 0.36 29.61
C TYR A 334 -9.82 -1.02 29.88
N ILE A 335 -10.51 -1.16 30.99
CA ILE A 335 -11.24 -2.36 31.43
C ILE A 335 -12.70 -1.99 31.63
N ALA A 336 -13.61 -2.68 30.98
CA ALA A 336 -15.03 -2.62 31.30
C ALA A 336 -15.39 -3.75 32.28
N LEU A 337 -15.96 -3.38 33.44
CA LEU A 337 -16.46 -4.33 34.42
C LEU A 337 -17.83 -4.84 33.99
N LEU A 338 -17.95 -6.13 33.67
CA LEU A 338 -19.15 -6.70 33.06
C LEU A 338 -20.29 -6.83 34.05
N ASP A 339 -20.02 -7.29 35.27
CA ASP A 339 -20.98 -7.43 36.35
C ASP A 339 -20.87 -6.23 37.31
N LYS A 340 -22.02 -5.66 37.73
CA LYS A 340 -22.07 -4.51 38.66
C LYS A 340 -21.45 -4.83 40.03
N SER A 341 -21.44 -6.09 40.43
CA SER A 341 -20.86 -6.53 41.71
C SER A 341 -19.34 -6.72 41.64
N THR A 342 -18.76 -6.71 40.41
CA THR A 342 -17.31 -6.86 40.23
C THR A 342 -16.59 -5.59 40.68
N PRO A 343 -15.73 -5.64 41.72
CA PRO A 343 -14.98 -4.48 42.15
C PRO A 343 -13.93 -4.09 41.10
N SER A 344 -13.58 -2.80 41.06
CA SER A 344 -12.46 -2.36 40.27
C SER A 344 -11.17 -3.07 40.69
N PRO A 345 -10.39 -3.64 39.75
CA PRO A 345 -9.12 -4.28 40.11
C PRO A 345 -8.04 -3.29 40.62
N LEU A 346 -8.29 -1.98 40.48
CA LEU A 346 -7.41 -0.92 40.92
C LEU A 346 -7.91 -0.18 42.19
N LEU A 347 -8.85 -0.79 42.95
CA LEU A 347 -9.25 -0.24 44.23
C LEU A 347 -8.06 -0.25 45.18
N PRO A 348 -7.85 0.86 45.92
CA PRO A 348 -6.85 0.89 47.00
C PRO A 348 -7.18 -0.21 48.03
N SER A 349 -6.18 -0.93 48.49
CA SER A 349 -6.28 -1.91 49.57
C SER A 349 -5.55 -1.37 50.80
N ASP A 350 -6.00 -1.78 51.97
CA ASP A 350 -5.41 -1.47 53.28
C ASP A 350 -5.00 -2.81 53.96
N ASP A 351 -3.91 -2.81 54.72
CA ASP A 351 -3.43 -3.96 55.51
C ASP A 351 -4.48 -4.48 56.50
N LYS A 352 -5.56 -3.71 56.73
CA LYS A 352 -6.72 -4.09 57.57
C LYS A 352 -7.81 -4.84 56.80
N ASP A 353 -7.72 -4.94 55.48
CA ASP A 353 -8.67 -5.73 54.71
C ASP A 353 -8.61 -7.20 55.15
N PRO A 354 -9.75 -7.87 55.29
CA PRO A 354 -9.77 -9.26 55.77
C PRO A 354 -8.91 -10.12 54.82
N VAL A 355 -8.06 -10.97 55.41
CA VAL A 355 -7.21 -11.92 54.70
C VAL A 355 -8.07 -12.68 53.68
N LYS A 356 -7.83 -12.46 52.42
CA LYS A 356 -8.50 -13.21 51.34
C LYS A 356 -8.28 -14.71 51.62
N ALA A 357 -9.34 -15.49 51.45
CA ALA A 357 -9.25 -16.94 51.61
C ALA A 357 -8.04 -17.51 50.83
N PRO A 358 -7.35 -18.59 51.31
CA PRO A 358 -6.16 -19.11 50.68
C PRO A 358 -6.37 -19.31 49.17
N GLU A 359 -5.56 -18.63 48.39
CA GLU A 359 -5.63 -18.74 46.94
C GLU A 359 -5.45 -20.20 46.50
N ALA A 360 -6.35 -20.66 45.64
CA ALA A 360 -6.07 -21.82 44.80
C ALA A 360 -4.74 -21.57 44.10
N LYS A 361 -3.83 -22.58 44.09
CA LYS A 361 -2.44 -22.53 43.62
C LYS A 361 -2.29 -21.64 42.39
N ALA A 362 -1.36 -20.68 42.47
CA ALA A 362 -1.18 -19.53 41.60
C ALA A 362 -0.91 -19.82 40.10
N ASP A 363 -0.85 -21.05 39.66
CA ASP A 363 -0.40 -21.47 38.33
C ASP A 363 -1.41 -22.29 37.52
N GLU A 364 -2.62 -22.48 37.99
CA GLU A 364 -3.66 -23.02 37.11
C GLU A 364 -4.33 -21.87 36.35
N PRO A 365 -4.39 -21.94 34.98
CA PRO A 365 -5.22 -21.00 34.23
C PRO A 365 -6.64 -21.07 34.81
N ALA A 366 -7.23 -19.90 35.06
CA ALA A 366 -8.62 -19.85 35.56
C ALA A 366 -9.46 -20.73 34.64
N LYS A 367 -10.10 -21.77 35.18
CA LYS A 367 -11.11 -22.52 34.41
C LYS A 367 -12.05 -21.47 33.85
N ALA A 368 -12.23 -21.52 32.51
CA ALA A 368 -13.18 -20.62 31.83
C ALA A 368 -14.46 -20.60 32.67
N SER A 369 -14.93 -19.42 33.04
CA SER A 369 -16.16 -19.26 33.78
C SER A 369 -17.26 -19.96 32.99
N SER A 370 -17.98 -20.84 33.61
CA SER A 370 -19.09 -21.56 32.98
C SER A 370 -20.21 -20.61 32.49
N THR A 371 -20.19 -19.33 32.90
CA THR A 371 -21.18 -18.32 32.51
C THR A 371 -20.57 -16.91 32.62
N VAL A 372 -20.65 -16.12 31.57
CA VAL A 372 -20.29 -14.69 31.56
C VAL A 372 -21.55 -13.87 31.89
N ASN A 373 -21.54 -13.15 32.99
CA ASN A 373 -22.63 -12.26 33.39
C ASN A 373 -22.33 -10.83 32.95
N ILE A 374 -23.20 -10.25 32.12
CA ILE A 374 -23.10 -8.87 31.71
C ILE A 374 -24.32 -8.09 32.15
N ASP A 375 -24.15 -7.19 33.11
CA ASP A 375 -25.14 -6.16 33.45
C ASP A 375 -25.08 -5.06 32.37
N THR A 376 -25.95 -5.15 31.40
CA THR A 376 -25.97 -4.25 30.25
C THR A 376 -26.37 -2.82 30.58
N ASP A 377 -27.18 -2.62 31.62
CA ASP A 377 -27.57 -1.30 32.09
C ASP A 377 -26.38 -0.59 32.77
N GLY A 378 -26.06 0.61 32.29
CA GLY A 378 -24.95 1.42 32.77
C GLY A 378 -23.56 0.87 32.50
N LEU A 379 -23.38 -0.06 31.55
CA LEU A 379 -22.10 -0.65 31.21
C LEU A 379 -21.02 0.43 30.83
N PRO A 380 -21.34 1.48 30.03
CA PRO A 380 -20.37 2.53 29.73
C PRO A 380 -19.88 3.35 30.92
N SER A 381 -20.54 3.31 32.05
CA SER A 381 -20.08 3.98 33.28
C SER A 381 -19.16 3.14 34.16
N ARG A 382 -18.92 1.88 33.80
CA ARG A 382 -18.08 0.94 34.57
C ARG A 382 -16.72 0.71 33.88
N LEU A 383 -16.13 1.77 33.39
CA LEU A 383 -14.83 1.74 32.72
C LEU A 383 -13.72 2.16 33.67
N VAL A 384 -12.65 1.39 33.71
CA VAL A 384 -11.45 1.65 34.51
C VAL A 384 -10.24 1.78 33.58
N LYS A 385 -9.50 2.87 33.72
CA LYS A 385 -8.25 3.09 32.97
C LYS A 385 -7.07 2.44 33.70
N LEU A 386 -6.23 1.69 32.99
CA LEU A 386 -4.96 1.25 33.54
C LEU A 386 -4.00 2.45 33.71
N PRO A 387 -3.21 2.50 34.78
CA PRO A 387 -2.28 3.60 35.06
C PRO A 387 -1.02 3.51 34.17
N LEU A 388 -1.25 3.58 32.87
CA LEU A 388 -0.23 3.57 31.83
C LEU A 388 -0.14 4.95 31.18
N ALA A 389 1.05 5.31 30.72
CA ALA A 389 1.24 6.52 29.93
C ALA A 389 0.46 6.43 28.61
N SER A 390 0.12 7.56 28.01
CA SER A 390 -0.54 7.58 26.70
C SER A 390 0.34 6.94 25.63
N GLY A 391 -0.24 6.10 24.75
CA GLY A 391 0.51 5.35 23.76
C GLY A 391 -0.37 4.70 22.70
N ASN A 392 0.25 3.87 21.84
CA ASN A 392 -0.45 3.09 20.82
C ASN A 392 -0.59 1.65 21.30
N TYR A 393 -1.69 1.37 21.94
CA TYR A 393 -1.95 0.10 22.60
C TYR A 393 -2.79 -0.86 21.77
N SER A 394 -2.55 -2.17 21.94
CA SER A 394 -3.41 -3.24 21.46
C SER A 394 -3.42 -4.38 22.47
N PRO A 395 -4.52 -4.64 23.17
CA PRO A 395 -4.68 -5.79 24.05
C PRO A 395 -4.48 -7.10 23.28
N ILE A 396 -3.81 -8.06 23.92
CA ILE A 396 -3.52 -9.38 23.33
C ILE A 396 -4.30 -10.45 24.07
N TYR A 397 -4.19 -10.47 25.39
CA TYR A 397 -4.79 -11.49 26.25
C TYR A 397 -4.95 -10.98 27.69
N SER A 398 -5.92 -11.52 28.41
CA SER A 398 -6.03 -11.33 29.86
C SER A 398 -6.56 -12.58 30.53
N ASN A 399 -5.93 -12.97 31.64
CA ASN A 399 -6.42 -14.04 32.52
C ASN A 399 -7.27 -13.52 33.71
N GLY A 400 -7.70 -12.25 33.64
CA GLY A 400 -8.46 -11.58 34.70
C GLY A 400 -7.61 -11.02 35.85
N LYS A 401 -6.34 -11.42 35.98
CA LYS A 401 -5.37 -10.88 36.95
C LYS A 401 -4.28 -10.08 36.27
N LYS A 402 -3.96 -10.40 35.06
CA LYS A 402 -2.91 -9.76 34.23
C LYS A 402 -3.44 -9.47 32.86
N VAL A 403 -2.89 -8.42 32.24
CA VAL A 403 -3.23 -8.00 30.87
C VAL A 403 -1.96 -7.95 30.05
N TRP A 404 -1.83 -8.78 29.02
CA TRP A 404 -0.78 -8.69 28.02
C TRP A 404 -1.25 -7.81 26.86
N TYR A 405 -0.40 -6.88 26.47
CA TYR A 405 -0.72 -5.92 25.43
C TYR A 405 0.52 -5.51 24.64
N ARG A 406 0.31 -5.03 23.43
CA ARG A 406 1.36 -4.38 22.64
C ARG A 406 1.29 -2.86 22.82
N ASN A 407 2.44 -2.22 22.91
CA ASN A 407 2.59 -0.77 22.83
C ASN A 407 3.68 -0.46 21.78
N GLY A 408 3.25 0.00 20.59
CA GLY A 408 4.16 0.13 19.45
C GLY A 408 4.84 -1.19 19.10
N GLY A 409 6.18 -1.23 19.14
CA GLY A 409 6.98 -2.43 18.84
C GLY A 409 7.21 -3.37 20.01
N SER A 410 6.70 -3.08 21.20
CA SER A 410 6.97 -3.82 22.44
C SER A 410 5.75 -4.57 22.94
N VAL A 411 5.94 -5.80 23.41
CA VAL A 411 4.96 -6.57 24.17
C VAL A 411 5.19 -6.34 25.66
N ASN A 412 4.13 -6.03 26.38
CA ASN A 412 4.17 -5.76 27.82
C ASN A 412 3.08 -6.54 28.55
N MET A 413 3.18 -6.64 29.85
CA MET A 413 2.19 -7.22 30.75
C MET A 413 1.95 -6.27 31.91
N PHE A 414 0.68 -5.99 32.20
CA PHE A 414 0.27 -5.25 33.40
C PHE A 414 -0.34 -6.21 34.42
N ASP A 415 0.19 -6.22 35.63
CA ASP A 415 -0.31 -6.98 36.76
C ASP A 415 -1.37 -6.14 37.49
N LEU A 416 -2.63 -6.54 37.41
CA LEU A 416 -3.76 -5.82 37.99
C LEU A 416 -3.76 -5.80 39.54
N GLU A 417 -3.19 -6.83 40.16
CA GLU A 417 -3.12 -6.95 41.62
C GLU A 417 -1.98 -6.09 42.22
N LYS A 418 -0.85 -6.04 41.51
CA LYS A 418 0.33 -5.29 41.96
C LYS A 418 0.35 -3.85 41.45
N GLY A 419 -0.38 -3.54 40.37
CA GLY A 419 -0.32 -2.25 39.71
C GLY A 419 0.99 -2.03 38.94
N GLU A 420 1.71 -3.09 38.57
CA GLU A 420 3.03 -3.04 37.96
C GLU A 420 3.00 -3.40 36.49
N ASN A 421 3.82 -2.70 35.72
CA ASN A 421 4.03 -2.96 34.30
C ASN A 421 5.37 -3.62 34.05
N THR A 422 5.39 -4.69 33.25
CA THR A 422 6.59 -5.46 32.91
C THR A 422 6.76 -5.52 31.41
N ASN A 423 7.93 -5.17 30.87
CA ASN A 423 8.28 -5.42 29.47
C ASN A 423 8.53 -6.92 29.27
N ILE A 424 7.85 -7.51 28.26
CA ILE A 424 7.94 -8.93 27.94
C ILE A 424 8.93 -9.16 26.78
N ALA A 425 8.77 -8.44 25.67
CA ALA A 425 9.65 -8.59 24.50
C ALA A 425 9.58 -7.33 23.63
N ASP A 426 10.68 -7.02 22.96
CA ASP A 426 10.77 -5.95 21.97
C ASP A 426 10.92 -6.52 20.54
N GLY A 427 10.38 -5.80 19.55
CA GLY A 427 10.50 -6.18 18.15
C GLY A 427 9.78 -7.48 17.77
N ALA A 428 8.74 -7.86 18.52
CA ALA A 428 7.98 -9.06 18.29
C ALA A 428 6.46 -8.82 18.44
N SER A 429 5.65 -9.60 17.73
CA SER A 429 4.23 -9.75 18.03
C SER A 429 4.02 -11.02 18.85
N MET A 430 2.95 -11.06 19.63
CA MET A 430 2.60 -12.19 20.50
C MET A 430 1.15 -12.60 20.29
N SER A 431 0.90 -13.90 20.33
CA SER A 431 -0.43 -14.50 20.50
C SER A 431 -0.38 -15.55 21.60
N VAL A 432 -1.54 -15.90 22.16
CA VAL A 432 -1.63 -16.83 23.29
C VAL A 432 -2.44 -18.06 22.86
N SER A 433 -2.01 -19.25 23.30
CA SER A 433 -2.71 -20.50 23.04
C SER A 433 -4.13 -20.47 23.64
N PRO A 434 -5.09 -21.19 23.03
CA PRO A 434 -6.48 -21.22 23.53
C PRO A 434 -6.60 -21.63 25.00
N ASP A 435 -5.69 -22.46 25.53
CA ASP A 435 -5.64 -22.84 26.93
C ASP A 435 -4.98 -21.81 27.88
N GLY A 436 -4.45 -20.71 27.33
CA GLY A 436 -3.81 -19.62 28.07
C GLY A 436 -2.45 -19.97 28.68
N ARG A 437 -1.82 -21.11 28.31
CA ARG A 437 -0.56 -21.58 28.93
C ARG A 437 0.68 -21.19 28.17
N LYS A 438 0.59 -21.06 26.85
CA LYS A 438 1.71 -20.81 25.96
C LYS A 438 1.52 -19.49 25.21
N ALA A 439 2.63 -18.92 24.81
CA ALA A 439 2.69 -17.77 23.94
C ALA A 439 3.50 -18.09 22.69
N THR A 440 3.01 -17.64 21.53
CA THR A 440 3.73 -17.68 20.28
C THR A 440 4.19 -16.26 19.95
N PHE A 441 5.49 -16.12 19.67
CA PHE A 441 6.08 -14.86 19.21
C PHE A 441 6.44 -14.95 17.74
N TYR A 442 6.16 -13.89 16.99
CA TYR A 442 6.67 -13.71 15.63
C TYR A 442 7.62 -12.53 15.62
N SER A 443 8.87 -12.77 15.24
CA SER A 443 9.91 -11.76 15.18
C SER A 443 10.85 -12.02 14.01
N ARG A 444 11.08 -11.02 13.17
CA ARG A 444 12.02 -11.06 12.02
C ARG A 444 11.87 -12.33 11.14
N GLY A 445 10.62 -12.64 10.78
CA GLY A 445 10.32 -13.81 9.93
C GLY A 445 10.29 -15.17 10.65
N ASN A 446 10.57 -15.22 11.95
CA ASN A 446 10.65 -16.46 12.71
C ASN A 446 9.54 -16.56 13.75
N LEU A 447 9.08 -17.80 14.01
CA LEU A 447 8.10 -18.15 15.05
C LEU A 447 8.81 -18.79 16.24
N TYR A 448 8.39 -18.41 17.44
CA TYR A 448 8.91 -18.93 18.71
C TYR A 448 7.74 -19.30 19.61
N ILE A 449 7.86 -20.40 20.35
CA ILE A 449 6.86 -20.83 21.34
C ILE A 449 7.52 -20.88 22.71
N THR A 450 6.86 -20.31 23.71
CA THR A 450 7.31 -20.29 25.11
C THR A 450 6.13 -20.59 26.04
N ASP A 451 6.40 -20.81 27.31
CA ASP A 451 5.36 -20.66 28.33
C ASP A 451 4.83 -19.20 28.31
N LEU A 452 3.58 -18.98 28.73
CA LEU A 452 3.05 -17.62 28.83
C LEU A 452 3.95 -16.77 29.75
N PRO A 453 4.66 -15.75 29.23
CA PRO A 453 5.71 -15.09 29.99
C PRO A 453 5.14 -14.11 31.01
N MET A 454 5.74 -14.15 32.22
CA MET A 454 5.45 -13.25 33.32
C MET A 454 6.56 -12.20 33.55
N SER A 455 7.63 -12.28 32.78
CA SER A 455 8.78 -11.38 32.80
C SER A 455 9.41 -11.31 31.42
N ASN A 456 10.42 -10.46 31.27
CA ASN A 456 11.15 -10.34 30.00
C ASN A 456 11.65 -11.72 29.51
N VAL A 457 11.35 -12.05 28.28
CA VAL A 457 11.67 -13.33 27.66
C VAL A 457 12.80 -13.17 26.64
N LYS A 458 13.79 -14.02 26.71
CA LYS A 458 14.75 -14.21 25.63
C LYS A 458 14.22 -15.32 24.72
N LEU A 459 13.87 -14.93 23.50
CA LEU A 459 13.41 -15.87 22.48
C LEU A 459 14.53 -16.88 22.19
N GLY A 460 14.25 -18.16 22.41
CA GLY A 460 15.20 -19.24 22.25
C GLY A 460 15.31 -19.74 20.82
N LYS A 461 15.21 -21.06 20.62
CA LYS A 461 15.19 -21.66 19.28
C LYS A 461 13.86 -21.40 18.59
N SER A 462 13.91 -20.93 17.33
CA SER A 462 12.73 -20.78 16.50
C SER A 462 12.13 -22.12 16.06
N VAL A 463 10.87 -22.10 15.71
CA VAL A 463 10.20 -23.20 15.00
C VAL A 463 10.89 -23.43 13.66
N ASP A 464 11.13 -24.68 13.29
CA ASP A 464 11.73 -25.02 12.00
C ASP A 464 10.67 -24.99 10.89
N LEU A 465 10.76 -23.98 10.03
CA LEU A 465 9.85 -23.75 8.90
C LEU A 465 10.43 -24.21 7.55
N SER A 466 11.69 -24.65 7.51
CA SER A 466 12.42 -25.00 6.29
C SER A 466 11.81 -26.16 5.48
N ASN A 467 10.95 -26.96 6.11
CA ASN A 467 10.24 -28.06 5.46
C ASN A 467 8.85 -27.67 4.94
N MET A 468 8.51 -26.37 4.94
CA MET A 468 7.28 -25.88 4.32
C MET A 468 7.49 -25.77 2.82
N ILE A 469 7.15 -26.85 2.11
CA ILE A 469 7.31 -26.96 0.66
C ILE A 469 5.94 -27.11 -0.01
N ALA A 470 5.60 -26.19 -0.90
CA ALA A 470 4.35 -26.20 -1.65
C ALA A 470 4.56 -26.69 -3.08
N PRO A 471 3.64 -27.49 -3.63
CA PRO A 471 3.59 -27.75 -5.06
C PRO A 471 3.04 -26.51 -5.78
N VAL A 472 3.81 -25.93 -6.67
CA VAL A 472 3.37 -24.82 -7.53
C VAL A 472 3.07 -25.35 -8.93
N ASP A 473 1.86 -25.10 -9.41
CA ASP A 473 1.42 -25.42 -10.77
C ASP A 473 0.80 -24.16 -11.39
N TYR A 474 1.58 -23.44 -12.15
CA TYR A 474 1.17 -22.18 -12.74
C TYR A 474 -0.05 -22.29 -13.66
N ALA A 475 -0.26 -23.46 -14.29
CA ALA A 475 -1.44 -23.70 -15.11
C ALA A 475 -2.75 -23.73 -14.30
N GLN A 476 -2.67 -24.01 -12.99
CA GLN A 476 -3.80 -23.95 -12.06
C GLN A 476 -3.83 -22.65 -11.28
N GLU A 477 -2.68 -22.13 -10.87
CA GLU A 477 -2.56 -20.91 -10.05
C GLU A 477 -2.99 -19.65 -10.83
N TRP A 478 -2.57 -19.49 -12.09
CA TRP A 478 -2.88 -18.27 -12.84
C TRP A 478 -4.36 -18.07 -13.14
N PRO A 479 -5.14 -19.10 -13.51
CA PRO A 479 -6.61 -19.00 -13.54
C PRO A 479 -7.23 -18.60 -12.20
N GLN A 480 -6.72 -19.13 -11.07
CA GLN A 480 -7.19 -18.76 -9.74
C GLN A 480 -6.91 -17.28 -9.43
N ILE A 481 -5.69 -16.78 -9.70
CA ILE A 481 -5.34 -15.37 -9.53
C ILE A 481 -6.24 -14.45 -10.38
N PHE A 482 -6.48 -14.82 -11.62
CA PHE A 482 -7.38 -14.10 -12.52
C PHE A 482 -8.82 -14.07 -11.96
N ASP A 483 -9.34 -15.21 -11.53
CA ASP A 483 -10.67 -15.34 -10.97
C ASP A 483 -10.81 -14.57 -9.65
N GLU A 484 -9.81 -14.61 -8.79
CA GLU A 484 -9.78 -13.84 -7.53
C GLU A 484 -9.75 -12.34 -7.82
N THR A 485 -8.96 -11.88 -8.81
CA THR A 485 -8.94 -10.49 -9.25
C THR A 485 -10.32 -10.06 -9.76
N TRP A 486 -10.96 -10.88 -10.61
CA TRP A 486 -12.31 -10.59 -11.08
C TRP A 486 -13.32 -10.44 -9.94
N ARG A 487 -13.27 -11.35 -8.93
CA ARG A 487 -14.12 -11.27 -7.73
C ARG A 487 -13.81 -10.03 -6.88
N ALA A 488 -12.53 -9.69 -6.74
CA ALA A 488 -12.12 -8.51 -5.97
C ALA A 488 -12.73 -7.23 -6.55
N PHE A 489 -12.74 -7.07 -7.88
CA PHE A 489 -13.39 -5.94 -8.54
C PHE A 489 -14.92 -6.03 -8.46
N ARG A 490 -15.52 -7.20 -8.69
CA ARG A 490 -16.96 -7.40 -8.52
C ARG A 490 -17.47 -6.93 -7.16
N ASP A 491 -16.75 -7.27 -6.09
CA ASP A 491 -17.16 -7.03 -4.72
C ASP A 491 -16.66 -5.69 -4.16
N GLY A 492 -15.64 -5.09 -4.77
CA GLY A 492 -14.97 -3.91 -4.24
C GLY A 492 -15.01 -2.66 -5.13
N PHE A 493 -15.47 -2.77 -6.38
CA PHE A 493 -15.57 -1.61 -7.25
C PHE A 493 -16.60 -0.61 -6.69
N TYR A 494 -16.30 0.68 -6.74
CA TYR A 494 -17.09 1.71 -6.07
C TYR A 494 -18.51 1.90 -6.61
N LEU A 495 -18.80 1.44 -7.84
CA LEU A 495 -20.14 1.41 -8.43
C LEU A 495 -20.57 -0.02 -8.71
N GLU A 496 -21.71 -0.43 -8.17
CA GLU A 496 -22.27 -1.78 -8.37
C GLU A 496 -22.52 -2.11 -9.84
N ASN A 497 -22.88 -1.11 -10.66
CA ASN A 497 -23.14 -1.29 -12.09
C ASN A 497 -21.86 -1.38 -12.93
N MET A 498 -20.67 -1.38 -12.37
CA MET A 498 -19.37 -1.52 -13.06
C MET A 498 -19.23 -0.55 -14.26
N HIS A 499 -19.66 0.71 -14.12
CA HIS A 499 -19.76 1.70 -15.20
C HIS A 499 -20.65 1.27 -16.39
N GLY A 500 -21.59 0.33 -16.16
CA GLY A 500 -22.46 -0.25 -17.19
C GLY A 500 -21.82 -1.38 -18.00
N VAL A 501 -20.67 -1.87 -17.58
CA VAL A 501 -19.95 -2.99 -18.20
C VAL A 501 -20.54 -4.32 -17.72
N ASP A 502 -20.82 -5.26 -18.64
CA ASP A 502 -21.12 -6.65 -18.28
C ASP A 502 -19.85 -7.37 -17.79
N TRP A 503 -19.59 -7.27 -16.49
CA TRP A 503 -18.39 -7.80 -15.86
C TRP A 503 -18.22 -9.32 -16.00
N ASN A 504 -19.33 -10.08 -16.15
CA ASN A 504 -19.32 -11.50 -16.45
C ASN A 504 -18.88 -11.79 -17.90
N ALA A 505 -19.36 -11.00 -18.85
CA ALA A 505 -18.91 -11.11 -20.24
C ALA A 505 -17.42 -10.77 -20.38
N ILE A 506 -16.95 -9.76 -19.65
CA ILE A 506 -15.53 -9.39 -19.61
C ILE A 506 -14.67 -10.52 -19.03
N LYS A 507 -15.10 -11.16 -17.95
CA LYS A 507 -14.43 -12.36 -17.42
C LYS A 507 -14.23 -13.41 -18.50
N LYS A 508 -15.29 -13.76 -19.25
CA LYS A 508 -15.24 -14.78 -20.30
C LYS A 508 -14.30 -14.39 -21.43
N LYS A 509 -14.34 -13.14 -21.84
CA LYS A 509 -13.48 -12.59 -22.91
C LYS A 509 -12.01 -12.79 -22.59
N TYR A 510 -11.56 -12.38 -21.40
CA TYR A 510 -10.14 -12.44 -21.04
C TYR A 510 -9.69 -13.80 -20.49
N ALA A 511 -10.58 -14.60 -19.89
CA ALA A 511 -10.28 -15.97 -19.51
C ALA A 511 -9.87 -16.84 -20.70
N ALA A 512 -10.39 -16.55 -21.91
CA ALA A 512 -10.00 -17.25 -23.14
C ALA A 512 -8.50 -17.08 -23.49
N LEU A 513 -7.84 -16.06 -22.97
CA LEU A 513 -6.41 -15.79 -23.18
C LEU A 513 -5.49 -16.51 -22.19
N LEU A 514 -5.99 -16.95 -21.02
CA LEU A 514 -5.20 -17.57 -19.96
C LEU A 514 -4.38 -18.81 -20.41
N PRO A 515 -4.89 -19.72 -21.28
CA PRO A 515 -4.10 -20.85 -21.74
C PRO A 515 -2.81 -20.46 -22.49
N TYR A 516 -2.76 -19.25 -23.02
CA TYR A 516 -1.62 -18.71 -23.76
C TYR A 516 -0.61 -18.00 -22.87
N ALA A 517 -0.97 -17.67 -21.63
CA ALA A 517 -0.02 -17.11 -20.66
C ALA A 517 1.09 -18.12 -20.34
N LYS A 518 2.35 -17.71 -20.50
CA LYS A 518 3.54 -18.53 -20.25
C LYS A 518 4.47 -17.91 -19.22
N THR A 519 4.22 -16.66 -18.85
CA THR A 519 4.96 -15.92 -17.83
C THR A 519 4.00 -15.18 -16.90
N ARG A 520 4.48 -14.77 -15.75
CA ARG A 520 3.70 -13.88 -14.85
C ARG A 520 3.41 -12.53 -15.50
N TYR A 521 4.26 -12.07 -16.40
CA TYR A 521 4.03 -10.84 -17.16
C TYR A 521 2.81 -10.97 -18.09
N ASP A 522 2.64 -12.11 -18.76
CA ASP A 522 1.47 -12.37 -19.61
C ASP A 522 0.18 -12.36 -18.78
N LEU A 523 0.20 -13.00 -17.61
CA LEU A 523 -0.96 -12.97 -16.69
C LEU A 523 -1.29 -11.55 -16.25
N ASN A 524 -0.28 -10.77 -15.86
CA ASN A 524 -0.47 -9.39 -15.42
C ASN A 524 -1.02 -8.52 -16.56
N TYR A 525 -0.57 -8.76 -17.80
CA TYR A 525 -1.09 -8.08 -18.99
C TYR A 525 -2.56 -8.42 -19.20
N ILE A 526 -2.94 -9.70 -19.16
CA ILE A 526 -4.33 -10.15 -19.32
C ILE A 526 -5.23 -9.55 -18.22
N ILE A 527 -4.77 -9.55 -16.97
CA ILE A 527 -5.50 -8.92 -15.86
C ILE A 527 -5.62 -7.41 -16.08
N GLY A 528 -4.55 -6.74 -16.51
CA GLY A 528 -4.55 -5.31 -16.82
C GLY A 528 -5.58 -4.95 -17.88
N GLU A 529 -5.65 -5.74 -18.95
CA GLU A 529 -6.64 -5.59 -20.00
C GLU A 529 -8.09 -5.80 -19.50
N MET A 530 -8.29 -6.80 -18.64
CA MET A 530 -9.60 -7.05 -18.02
C MET A 530 -10.07 -5.86 -17.19
N ILE A 531 -9.23 -5.33 -16.33
CA ILE A 531 -9.62 -4.19 -15.48
C ILE A 531 -9.74 -2.87 -16.24
N ALA A 532 -9.00 -2.72 -17.35
CA ALA A 532 -9.07 -1.53 -18.22
C ALA A 532 -10.45 -1.33 -18.85
N GLU A 533 -11.23 -2.40 -19.04
CA GLU A 533 -12.61 -2.32 -19.52
C GLU A 533 -13.54 -1.50 -18.61
N LEU A 534 -13.15 -1.32 -17.34
CA LEU A 534 -13.87 -0.45 -16.41
C LEU A 534 -13.66 1.03 -16.69
N ALA A 535 -12.71 1.41 -17.55
CA ALA A 535 -12.34 2.79 -17.86
C ALA A 535 -12.11 3.63 -16.58
N CYS A 536 -11.43 3.04 -15.60
CA CYS A 536 -11.10 3.68 -14.32
C CYS A 536 -9.59 3.93 -14.26
N GLY A 537 -9.17 5.19 -14.12
CA GLY A 537 -7.76 5.58 -14.13
C GLY A 537 -6.95 5.04 -12.95
N HIS A 538 -7.58 4.84 -11.78
CA HIS A 538 -6.95 4.35 -10.55
C HIS A 538 -7.17 2.85 -10.33
N ALA A 539 -6.97 2.03 -11.35
CA ALA A 539 -6.98 0.57 -11.26
C ALA A 539 -5.63 0.02 -11.73
N TYR A 540 -4.96 -0.75 -10.88
CA TYR A 540 -3.59 -1.18 -11.10
C TYR A 540 -3.42 -2.68 -10.90
N VAL A 541 -2.45 -3.26 -11.61
CA VAL A 541 -1.97 -4.62 -11.41
C VAL A 541 -0.55 -4.57 -10.88
N ASN A 542 -0.34 -5.06 -9.67
CA ASN A 542 1.00 -5.22 -9.12
C ASN A 542 1.69 -6.45 -9.74
N PRO A 543 3.01 -6.40 -9.95
CA PRO A 543 3.72 -7.48 -10.64
C PRO A 543 3.62 -8.84 -9.92
N GLY A 544 3.31 -8.88 -8.62
CA GLY A 544 3.29 -10.12 -7.84
C GLY A 544 4.67 -10.78 -7.77
N GLN A 545 4.69 -12.11 -7.68
CA GLN A 545 5.94 -12.85 -7.61
C GLN A 545 6.58 -12.95 -9.01
N ILE A 546 7.59 -12.13 -9.24
CA ILE A 546 8.43 -12.15 -10.44
C ILE A 546 9.86 -12.48 -10.02
N LYS A 547 10.53 -13.34 -10.77
CA LYS A 547 11.95 -13.62 -10.55
C LYS A 547 12.75 -12.34 -10.77
N THR A 548 13.28 -11.79 -9.69
CA THR A 548 14.09 -10.57 -9.74
C THR A 548 15.52 -10.89 -10.17
N ILE A 549 16.06 -10.02 -11.01
CA ILE A 549 17.48 -10.05 -11.35
C ILE A 549 18.22 -9.13 -10.39
N THR A 550 19.26 -9.63 -9.77
CA THR A 550 20.14 -8.78 -8.95
C THR A 550 20.79 -7.72 -9.83
N ARG A 551 20.45 -6.46 -9.58
CA ARG A 551 21.06 -5.32 -10.28
C ARG A 551 22.34 -4.92 -9.56
N ILE A 552 23.41 -4.70 -10.32
CA ILE A 552 24.64 -4.13 -9.81
C ILE A 552 24.49 -2.60 -9.95
N PRO A 553 24.56 -1.83 -8.85
CA PRO A 553 24.40 -0.39 -8.93
C PRO A 553 25.57 0.26 -9.68
N MET A 554 25.24 1.17 -10.57
CA MET A 554 26.24 1.99 -11.29
C MET A 554 26.58 3.22 -10.47
N GLY A 555 27.84 3.59 -10.43
CA GLY A 555 28.28 4.85 -9.87
C GLY A 555 28.06 5.99 -10.85
N LEU A 556 27.48 7.10 -10.37
CA LEU A 556 27.25 8.33 -11.12
C LEU A 556 28.01 9.48 -10.47
N LEU A 557 28.54 10.39 -11.29
CA LEU A 557 29.49 11.42 -10.84
C LEU A 557 28.85 12.78 -10.54
N GLY A 558 27.54 12.93 -10.78
CA GLY A 558 26.86 14.23 -10.70
C GLY A 558 27.28 15.16 -11.85
N ALA A 559 27.39 14.61 -13.07
CA ALA A 559 27.91 15.36 -14.22
C ALA A 559 27.38 14.85 -15.57
N GLU A 560 27.26 15.76 -16.51
CA GLU A 560 27.04 15.44 -17.91
C GLU A 560 28.40 15.24 -18.58
N LEU A 561 28.60 14.09 -19.23
CA LEU A 561 29.87 13.69 -19.81
C LEU A 561 29.72 13.43 -21.32
N SER A 562 30.70 13.83 -22.11
CA SER A 562 30.79 13.49 -23.52
C SER A 562 32.18 12.96 -23.90
N ARG A 563 32.21 12.05 -24.90
CA ARG A 563 33.47 11.55 -25.42
C ARG A 563 34.07 12.55 -26.41
N ASP A 564 35.27 13.02 -26.12
CA ASP A 564 36.00 13.91 -27.01
C ASP A 564 36.70 13.14 -28.15
N LYS A 565 37.13 13.88 -29.22
CA LYS A 565 37.87 13.31 -30.35
C LYS A 565 39.19 12.67 -29.97
N SER A 566 39.79 13.07 -28.84
CA SER A 566 41.00 12.46 -28.27
C SER A 566 40.76 11.06 -27.72
N GLY A 567 39.48 10.64 -27.54
CA GLY A 567 39.08 9.41 -26.91
C GLY A 567 38.85 9.51 -25.39
N TYR A 568 39.28 10.60 -24.74
CA TYR A 568 39.00 10.90 -23.35
C TYR A 568 37.58 11.44 -23.17
N TYR A 569 37.05 11.38 -21.94
CA TYR A 569 35.71 11.90 -21.59
C TYR A 569 35.82 13.28 -20.96
N ARG A 570 35.13 14.24 -21.56
CA ARG A 570 35.05 15.61 -21.10
C ARG A 570 33.89 15.79 -20.16
N ILE A 571 34.08 16.56 -19.09
CA ILE A 571 33.03 17.00 -18.18
C ILE A 571 32.37 18.22 -18.81
N ASP A 572 31.20 18.04 -19.41
CA ASP A 572 30.50 19.13 -20.09
C ASP A 572 29.76 20.03 -19.07
N LYS A 573 29.28 19.42 -17.98
CA LYS A 573 28.61 20.12 -16.92
C LYS A 573 28.75 19.38 -15.61
N ILE A 574 28.94 20.09 -14.52
CA ILE A 574 28.83 19.56 -13.15
C ILE A 574 27.47 19.96 -12.60
N ILE A 575 26.69 18.98 -12.15
CA ILE A 575 25.36 19.22 -11.60
C ILE A 575 25.52 19.64 -10.14
N PRO A 576 25.20 20.90 -9.77
CA PRO A 576 25.33 21.35 -8.39
C PRO A 576 24.45 20.53 -7.44
N GLY A 577 24.96 20.29 -6.24
CA GLY A 577 24.20 19.69 -5.14
C GLY A 577 24.00 20.64 -3.97
N ALA A 578 23.54 20.10 -2.87
CA ALA A 578 23.43 20.79 -1.59
C ALA A 578 24.29 20.06 -0.55
N VAL A 579 25.44 20.60 -0.22
CA VAL A 579 26.46 19.95 0.65
C VAL A 579 25.97 19.63 2.06
N TYR A 580 24.91 20.29 2.52
CA TYR A 580 24.26 20.04 3.80
C TYR A 580 23.27 18.85 3.77
N SER A 581 22.99 18.30 2.57
CA SER A 581 22.05 17.20 2.40
C SER A 581 22.71 15.98 1.76
N ARG A 582 22.69 14.85 2.47
CA ARG A 582 23.31 13.62 1.95
C ARG A 582 22.62 13.10 0.67
N SER A 583 21.32 13.31 0.54
CA SER A 583 20.54 12.91 -0.65
C SER A 583 20.77 13.82 -1.87
N LEU A 584 21.33 15.02 -1.66
CA LEU A 584 21.63 15.99 -2.70
C LEU A 584 23.15 16.18 -2.88
N ARG A 585 23.94 15.19 -2.48
CA ARG A 585 25.39 15.22 -2.65
C ARG A 585 25.74 15.02 -4.12
N SER A 586 26.51 15.95 -4.68
CA SER A 586 27.06 15.85 -6.02
C SER A 586 28.56 15.56 -5.96
N PRO A 587 29.01 14.37 -6.39
CA PRO A 587 30.41 13.94 -6.18
C PRO A 587 31.47 14.90 -6.71
N LEU A 588 31.27 15.47 -7.89
CA LEU A 588 32.23 16.39 -8.48
C LEU A 588 32.11 17.85 -8.02
N ALA A 589 30.99 18.18 -7.35
CA ALA A 589 30.74 19.52 -6.82
C ALA A 589 31.04 19.63 -5.30
N GLU A 590 31.58 18.60 -4.68
CA GLU A 590 31.94 18.65 -3.27
C GLU A 590 33.10 19.60 -3.00
N PRO A 591 33.05 20.39 -1.91
CA PRO A 591 34.17 21.28 -1.55
C PRO A 591 35.48 20.53 -1.38
N GLY A 592 36.51 20.98 -2.09
CA GLY A 592 37.82 20.35 -2.07
C GLY A 592 38.09 19.36 -3.20
N VAL A 593 37.09 19.07 -4.03
CA VAL A 593 37.27 18.29 -5.27
C VAL A 593 37.77 19.24 -6.36
N GLU A 594 39.05 19.06 -6.75
CA GLU A 594 39.74 19.94 -7.71
C GLU A 594 39.44 19.50 -9.16
N VAL A 595 38.26 19.88 -9.65
CA VAL A 595 37.81 19.61 -11.02
C VAL A 595 36.86 20.71 -11.50
N ALA A 596 36.85 21.02 -12.78
CA ALA A 596 35.99 22.04 -13.36
C ALA A 596 35.26 21.53 -14.62
N GLU A 597 34.20 22.22 -15.00
CA GLU A 597 33.56 22.03 -16.30
C GLU A 597 34.58 22.32 -17.42
N GLY A 598 34.64 21.43 -18.41
CA GLY A 598 35.62 21.46 -19.46
C GLY A 598 36.85 20.58 -19.24
N ASP A 599 37.09 20.10 -18.00
CA ASP A 599 38.16 19.14 -17.71
C ASP A 599 37.82 17.76 -18.27
N TYR A 600 38.86 16.93 -18.37
CA TYR A 600 38.80 15.57 -18.91
C TYR A 600 39.04 14.54 -17.81
N ILE A 601 38.25 13.51 -17.80
CA ILE A 601 38.49 12.31 -16.99
C ILE A 601 39.42 11.42 -17.83
N VAL A 602 40.67 11.35 -17.42
CA VAL A 602 41.72 10.64 -18.14
C VAL A 602 41.75 9.18 -17.79
N ALA A 603 41.55 8.84 -16.51
CA ALA A 603 41.45 7.47 -16.02
C ALA A 603 40.49 7.34 -14.82
N ILE A 604 39.95 6.15 -14.60
CA ILE A 604 39.17 5.76 -13.43
C ILE A 604 39.86 4.55 -12.81
N ASP A 605 40.21 4.64 -11.52
CA ASP A 605 40.97 3.62 -10.79
C ASP A 605 42.22 3.13 -11.55
N GLY A 606 42.88 4.05 -12.25
CA GLY A 606 44.05 3.76 -13.05
C GLY A 606 43.81 3.17 -14.46
N VAL A 607 42.55 2.94 -14.82
CA VAL A 607 42.20 2.45 -16.18
C VAL A 607 41.92 3.67 -17.09
N PRO A 608 42.67 3.85 -18.19
CA PRO A 608 42.45 4.94 -19.12
C PRO A 608 41.05 4.94 -19.72
N THR A 609 40.40 6.08 -19.75
CA THR A 609 39.03 6.19 -20.32
C THR A 609 39.00 6.04 -21.83
N THR A 610 40.17 6.14 -22.51
CA THR A 610 40.34 5.85 -23.95
C THR A 610 40.17 4.38 -24.29
N GLU A 611 40.26 3.47 -23.31
CA GLU A 611 40.11 2.03 -23.50
C GLU A 611 38.65 1.58 -23.60
N THR A 612 37.71 2.49 -23.40
CA THR A 612 36.28 2.17 -23.46
C THR A 612 35.48 3.17 -24.31
N ASP A 613 34.49 2.68 -25.03
CA ASP A 613 33.52 3.50 -25.74
C ASP A 613 32.39 4.01 -24.86
N ASN A 614 32.30 3.49 -23.63
CA ASN A 614 31.30 3.90 -22.64
C ASN A 614 31.95 3.98 -21.25
N ILE A 615 32.17 5.20 -20.75
CA ILE A 615 32.82 5.46 -19.47
C ILE A 615 32.09 4.80 -18.29
N TYR A 616 30.75 4.60 -18.39
CA TYR A 616 29.95 3.99 -17.34
C TYR A 616 30.32 2.52 -17.12
N THR A 617 30.99 1.84 -18.05
CA THR A 617 31.52 0.49 -17.83
C THR A 617 32.55 0.45 -16.70
N LEU A 618 33.32 1.53 -16.52
CA LEU A 618 34.31 1.68 -15.45
C LEU A 618 33.71 2.07 -14.12
N LEU A 619 32.42 2.42 -14.10
CA LEU A 619 31.66 2.84 -12.92
C LEU A 619 30.67 1.77 -12.41
N ILE A 620 30.62 0.59 -13.05
CA ILE A 620 29.79 -0.53 -12.60
C ILE A 620 30.24 -0.98 -11.20
N GLY A 621 29.29 -1.06 -10.25
CA GLY A 621 29.55 -1.43 -8.87
C GLY A 621 30.24 -0.34 -8.03
N LYS A 622 30.36 0.88 -8.54
CA LYS A 622 31.04 2.00 -7.86
C LYS A 622 30.10 2.91 -7.06
N ALA A 623 28.80 2.71 -7.11
CA ALA A 623 27.88 3.50 -6.32
C ALA A 623 28.19 3.36 -4.81
N ASN A 624 28.40 4.48 -4.13
CA ASN A 624 28.80 4.57 -2.72
C ASN A 624 30.15 3.87 -2.40
N VAL A 625 31.05 3.78 -3.40
CA VAL A 625 32.40 3.22 -3.25
C VAL A 625 33.42 4.29 -3.63
N LEU A 626 34.39 4.52 -2.76
CA LEU A 626 35.47 5.46 -3.06
C LEU A 626 36.16 5.07 -4.37
N THR A 627 36.25 6.03 -5.29
CA THR A 627 36.74 5.84 -6.66
C THR A 627 37.75 6.94 -6.97
N GLU A 628 38.91 6.55 -7.47
CA GLU A 628 39.95 7.47 -7.90
C GLU A 628 39.72 7.91 -9.35
N LEU A 629 39.61 9.21 -9.58
CA LEU A 629 39.59 9.78 -10.92
C LEU A 629 40.90 10.48 -11.18
N THR A 630 41.52 10.22 -12.34
CA THR A 630 42.59 11.02 -12.86
C THR A 630 42.00 12.04 -13.80
N VAL A 631 42.20 13.34 -13.52
CA VAL A 631 41.58 14.45 -14.25
C VAL A 631 42.61 15.45 -14.73
N ASN A 632 42.32 16.14 -15.83
CA ASN A 632 43.21 17.13 -16.41
C ASN A 632 42.37 18.19 -17.17
N SER A 633 42.86 19.42 -17.24
CA SER A 633 42.29 20.49 -18.07
C SER A 633 42.50 20.31 -19.59
N THR A 634 43.36 19.37 -19.98
CA THR A 634 43.65 19.00 -21.38
C THR A 634 43.45 17.50 -21.55
N PRO A 635 43.11 17.01 -22.78
CA PRO A 635 42.95 15.59 -23.03
C PRO A 635 44.29 14.86 -23.10
N SER A 636 44.97 14.73 -21.98
CA SER A 636 46.35 14.20 -21.88
C SER A 636 46.61 13.68 -20.46
N GLU A 637 47.43 12.63 -20.34
CA GLU A 637 47.93 12.14 -19.06
C GLU A 637 49.01 13.08 -18.47
N LYS A 638 49.72 13.81 -19.34
CA LYS A 638 50.78 14.73 -18.88
C LYS A 638 50.15 15.94 -18.16
N GLY A 639 50.48 16.08 -16.89
CA GLY A 639 49.94 17.14 -16.02
C GLY A 639 48.63 16.82 -15.36
N ALA A 640 48.12 15.63 -15.53
CA ALA A 640 46.94 15.17 -14.83
C ALA A 640 47.18 15.01 -13.32
N HIS A 641 46.15 15.19 -12.52
CA HIS A 641 46.18 14.99 -11.07
C HIS A 641 45.06 14.02 -10.67
N LYS A 642 45.18 13.48 -9.47
CA LYS A 642 44.22 12.49 -8.94
C LYS A 642 43.26 13.13 -7.93
N ILE A 643 42.03 12.82 -8.04
CA ILE A 643 40.98 13.14 -7.05
C ILE A 643 40.30 11.86 -6.62
N VAL A 644 39.78 11.84 -5.41
CA VAL A 644 38.96 10.73 -4.89
C VAL A 644 37.55 11.22 -4.65
N VAL A 645 36.59 10.51 -5.23
CA VAL A 645 35.15 10.80 -5.11
C VAL A 645 34.42 9.56 -4.67
N GLU A 646 33.20 9.74 -4.16
CA GLU A 646 32.28 8.65 -3.86
C GLU A 646 31.07 8.81 -4.78
N PRO A 647 31.01 8.07 -5.93
CA PRO A 647 29.90 8.15 -6.85
C PRO A 647 28.57 7.80 -6.20
N ILE A 648 27.48 8.40 -6.67
CA ILE A 648 26.11 8.15 -6.20
C ILE A 648 25.39 7.13 -7.10
N ALA A 649 24.33 6.53 -6.60
CA ALA A 649 23.53 5.55 -7.34
C ALA A 649 22.45 6.19 -8.23
N ASP A 650 22.08 7.43 -7.96
CA ASP A 650 20.99 8.14 -8.63
C ASP A 650 21.27 9.65 -8.69
N GLU A 651 21.15 10.24 -9.87
CA GLU A 651 21.32 11.68 -10.11
C GLU A 651 19.98 12.43 -10.25
N GLU A 652 18.84 11.72 -10.29
CA GLU A 652 17.53 12.37 -10.45
C GLU A 652 17.28 13.45 -9.39
N PRO A 653 17.57 13.21 -8.08
CA PRO A 653 17.39 14.24 -7.06
C PRO A 653 18.22 15.51 -7.30
N LEU A 654 19.41 15.38 -7.93
CA LEU A 654 20.25 16.53 -8.27
C LEU A 654 19.62 17.35 -9.41
N TYR A 655 19.17 16.68 -10.47
CA TYR A 655 18.49 17.33 -11.60
C TYR A 655 17.22 18.04 -11.14
N HIS A 656 16.42 17.38 -10.32
CA HIS A 656 15.20 17.93 -9.74
C HIS A 656 15.51 19.19 -8.90
N TYR A 657 16.41 19.09 -7.96
CA TYR A 657 16.84 20.22 -7.13
C TYR A 657 17.28 21.41 -7.97
N ASN A 658 18.17 21.19 -8.95
CA ASN A 658 18.65 22.24 -9.81
C ASN A 658 17.54 22.88 -10.66
N TRP A 659 16.60 22.07 -11.13
CA TRP A 659 15.44 22.58 -11.87
C TRP A 659 14.59 23.51 -11.00
N VAL A 660 14.30 23.14 -9.78
CA VAL A 660 13.57 23.98 -8.81
C VAL A 660 14.33 25.28 -8.53
N GLN A 661 15.65 25.19 -8.21
CA GLN A 661 16.49 26.36 -7.94
C GLN A 661 16.58 27.31 -9.13
N ASN A 662 16.67 26.77 -10.34
CA ASN A 662 16.71 27.58 -11.55
C ASN A 662 15.36 28.28 -11.81
N ASN A 663 14.22 27.63 -11.50
CA ASN A 663 12.92 28.27 -11.64
C ASN A 663 12.73 29.39 -10.60
N ILE A 664 13.16 29.21 -9.36
CA ILE A 664 13.20 30.26 -8.34
C ILE A 664 13.99 31.47 -8.86
N LYS A 665 15.22 31.25 -9.32
CA LYS A 665 16.09 32.30 -9.89
C LYS A 665 15.46 33.02 -11.10
N LYS A 666 14.79 32.28 -11.98
CA LYS A 666 14.08 32.83 -13.15
C LYS A 666 12.95 33.75 -12.72
N VAL A 667 12.12 33.31 -11.76
CA VAL A 667 11.00 34.10 -11.25
C VAL A 667 11.52 35.34 -10.51
N GLU A 668 12.51 35.20 -9.65
CA GLU A 668 13.14 36.34 -8.96
C GLU A 668 13.69 37.39 -9.94
N LYS A 669 14.45 36.94 -10.94
CA LYS A 669 14.99 37.83 -11.98
C LYS A 669 13.91 38.55 -12.77
N ALA A 670 12.87 37.82 -13.20
CA ALA A 670 11.77 38.34 -13.99
C ALA A 670 10.90 39.35 -13.24
N THR A 671 10.87 39.30 -11.92
CA THR A 671 9.98 40.09 -11.07
C THR A 671 10.72 41.03 -10.12
N ASN A 672 12.04 41.16 -10.27
CA ASN A 672 12.91 41.91 -9.36
C ASN A 672 12.72 41.46 -7.88
N GLY A 673 12.61 40.14 -7.66
CA GLY A 673 12.47 39.54 -6.34
C GLY A 673 11.10 39.65 -5.68
N ARG A 674 10.11 40.21 -6.38
CA ARG A 674 8.76 40.46 -5.83
C ARG A 674 7.87 39.22 -5.75
N VAL A 675 8.08 38.24 -6.63
CA VAL A 675 7.25 37.01 -6.70
C VAL A 675 8.05 35.81 -6.26
N GLY A 676 7.42 34.99 -5.40
CA GLY A 676 7.95 33.69 -4.98
C GLY A 676 7.58 32.58 -5.95
N TYR A 677 8.29 31.46 -5.84
CA TYR A 677 8.03 30.24 -6.60
C TYR A 677 8.18 29.01 -5.71
N ILE A 678 7.22 28.11 -5.79
CA ILE A 678 7.22 26.82 -5.10
C ILE A 678 6.90 25.74 -6.12
N TYR A 679 7.61 24.62 -6.07
CA TYR A 679 7.24 23.39 -6.76
C TYR A 679 6.72 22.37 -5.76
N VAL A 680 5.61 21.70 -6.07
CA VAL A 680 5.00 20.65 -5.24
C VAL A 680 5.00 19.35 -6.05
N PRO A 681 5.94 18.42 -5.81
CA PRO A 681 6.13 17.21 -6.62
C PRO A 681 5.02 16.17 -6.45
N ASP A 682 4.46 16.10 -5.26
CA ASP A 682 3.37 15.20 -4.90
C ASP A 682 2.49 15.81 -3.81
N MET A 683 1.42 15.13 -3.46
CA MET A 683 0.56 15.46 -2.32
C MET A 683 0.77 14.48 -1.16
N GLY A 684 2.02 14.16 -0.89
CA GLY A 684 2.50 13.32 0.20
C GLY A 684 3.49 14.04 1.12
N PRO A 685 4.28 13.28 1.90
CA PRO A 685 5.28 13.86 2.80
C PRO A 685 6.36 14.68 2.08
N GLU A 686 6.73 14.31 0.84
CA GLU A 686 7.74 15.05 0.07
C GLU A 686 7.18 16.41 -0.36
N GLY A 687 5.96 16.44 -0.91
CA GLY A 687 5.28 17.69 -1.26
C GLY A 687 5.08 18.63 -0.08
N LEU A 688 4.71 18.09 1.10
CA LEU A 688 4.64 18.88 2.33
C LEU A 688 6.00 19.47 2.72
N ASN A 689 7.08 18.69 2.61
CA ASN A 689 8.44 19.14 2.91
C ASN A 689 8.90 20.24 1.95
N GLU A 690 8.66 20.07 0.66
CA GLU A 690 9.00 21.07 -0.36
C GLU A 690 8.15 22.35 -0.17
N PHE A 691 6.86 22.20 0.11
CA PHE A 691 6.00 23.34 0.44
C PHE A 691 6.54 24.08 1.67
N ALA A 692 6.81 23.40 2.77
CA ALA A 692 7.32 24.03 3.99
C ALA A 692 8.68 24.69 3.76
N ARG A 693 9.60 24.02 3.04
CA ARG A 693 10.94 24.52 2.74
C ARG A 693 10.94 25.83 1.96
N TYR A 694 10.01 25.98 1.02
CA TYR A 694 10.00 27.13 0.11
C TYR A 694 8.86 28.12 0.36
N PHE A 695 7.82 27.78 1.10
CA PHE A 695 6.73 28.70 1.43
C PHE A 695 7.12 29.70 2.51
N TYR A 696 7.61 29.19 3.66
CA TYR A 696 7.91 30.08 4.80
C TYR A 696 9.03 31.08 4.56
N PRO A 697 10.12 30.74 3.85
CA PRO A 697 11.14 31.76 3.50
C PRO A 697 10.67 32.82 2.53
N GLN A 698 9.55 32.64 1.84
CA GLN A 698 9.03 33.58 0.83
C GLN A 698 7.77 34.34 1.27
N LEU A 699 7.47 34.36 2.56
CA LEU A 699 6.32 35.11 3.10
C LEU A 699 6.43 36.64 2.95
N ASP A 700 7.62 37.15 2.66
CA ASP A 700 7.90 38.57 2.34
C ASP A 700 7.60 38.95 0.90
N LYS A 701 7.28 37.98 0.04
CA LYS A 701 6.98 38.19 -1.36
C LYS A 701 5.56 38.81 -1.54
N GLU A 702 5.41 39.60 -2.60
CA GLU A 702 4.15 40.24 -2.93
C GLU A 702 3.15 39.29 -3.62
N ALA A 703 3.64 38.20 -4.24
CA ALA A 703 2.83 37.19 -4.92
C ALA A 703 3.54 35.84 -4.95
N LEU A 704 2.83 34.77 -5.28
CA LEU A 704 3.37 33.41 -5.32
C LEU A 704 2.94 32.66 -6.58
N ILE A 705 3.89 32.01 -7.22
CA ILE A 705 3.66 30.98 -8.24
C ILE A 705 3.83 29.63 -7.56
N ILE A 706 2.79 28.80 -7.65
CA ILE A 706 2.79 27.40 -7.18
C ILE A 706 2.81 26.52 -8.43
N ASP A 707 3.75 25.63 -8.51
CA ASP A 707 3.93 24.74 -9.66
C ASP A 707 3.54 23.31 -9.26
N ASP A 708 2.41 22.87 -9.78
CA ASP A 708 1.81 21.54 -9.58
C ASP A 708 2.00 20.64 -10.81
N ARG A 709 2.81 21.07 -11.78
CA ARG A 709 3.05 20.28 -13.00
C ARG A 709 3.74 18.97 -12.67
N ALA A 710 3.20 17.88 -13.22
CA ALA A 710 3.64 16.52 -12.97
C ALA A 710 3.54 16.07 -11.49
N ASN A 711 2.67 16.69 -10.70
CA ASN A 711 2.37 16.24 -9.35
C ASN A 711 1.68 14.87 -9.37
N GLY A 712 2.28 13.88 -8.71
CA GLY A 712 1.82 12.49 -8.72
C GLY A 712 0.58 12.21 -7.84
N GLY A 713 0.08 13.22 -7.10
CA GLY A 713 -1.04 13.05 -6.16
C GLY A 713 -0.62 12.59 -4.76
N GLY A 714 -1.59 12.22 -3.98
CA GLY A 714 -1.48 11.85 -2.57
C GLY A 714 -2.78 12.16 -1.82
N ASN A 715 -2.70 12.84 -0.67
CA ASN A 715 -3.87 13.16 0.14
C ASN A 715 -3.73 14.44 1.01
N VAL A 716 -2.72 15.28 0.76
CA VAL A 716 -2.44 16.45 1.59
C VAL A 716 -2.88 17.78 0.99
N SER A 717 -3.49 17.79 -0.19
CA SER A 717 -3.98 19.03 -0.83
C SER A 717 -4.87 19.88 0.10
N PRO A 718 -5.77 19.31 0.96
CA PRO A 718 -6.55 20.10 1.89
C PRO A 718 -5.69 20.92 2.87
N MET A 719 -4.55 20.38 3.30
CA MET A 719 -3.62 21.06 4.22
C MET A 719 -2.97 22.26 3.54
N LEU A 720 -2.58 22.14 2.27
CA LEU A 720 -2.00 23.22 1.49
C LEU A 720 -3.06 24.31 1.22
N ILE A 721 -4.27 23.92 0.81
CA ILE A 721 -5.38 24.85 0.56
C ILE A 721 -5.70 25.66 1.81
N GLU A 722 -5.84 25.00 2.97
CA GLU A 722 -6.12 25.67 4.25
C GLU A 722 -5.03 26.71 4.56
N ARG A 723 -3.77 26.35 4.32
CA ARG A 723 -2.64 27.25 4.54
C ARG A 723 -2.66 28.45 3.60
N LEU A 724 -2.96 28.25 2.34
CA LEU A 724 -3.00 29.28 1.31
C LEU A 724 -4.21 30.22 1.46
N LEU A 725 -5.30 29.77 2.09
CA LEU A 725 -6.52 30.55 2.37
C LEU A 725 -6.40 31.46 3.59
N ARG A 726 -5.32 31.37 4.39
CA ARG A 726 -5.17 32.18 5.58
C ARG A 726 -5.20 33.66 5.28
N GLU A 727 -6.06 34.38 5.97
CA GLU A 727 -6.16 35.84 5.91
C GLU A 727 -5.86 36.45 7.28
N PRO A 728 -5.05 37.48 7.35
CA PRO A 728 -4.79 38.18 8.61
C PRO A 728 -6.07 38.88 9.13
N TYR A 729 -6.47 38.57 10.34
CA TYR A 729 -7.58 39.26 11.01
C TYR A 729 -7.12 40.18 12.14
N ARG A 730 -5.80 40.15 12.48
CA ARG A 730 -5.18 40.99 13.50
C ARG A 730 -3.71 41.23 13.16
N MET A 731 -3.21 42.43 13.47
CA MET A 731 -1.80 42.77 13.37
C MET A 731 -1.16 42.92 14.76
N THR A 732 0.12 42.64 14.85
CA THR A 732 0.92 42.79 16.08
C THR A 732 2.12 43.67 15.81
N MET A 733 2.47 44.53 16.76
CA MET A 733 3.65 45.39 16.73
C MET A 733 4.37 45.33 18.08
N SER A 734 5.68 45.37 18.05
CA SER A 734 6.50 45.48 19.23
C SER A 734 7.18 46.87 19.26
N ARG A 735 7.40 47.41 20.47
CA ARG A 735 8.04 48.69 20.64
C ARG A 735 9.47 48.73 20.08
N THR A 736 10.14 47.61 20.05
CA THR A 736 11.56 47.48 19.68
C THR A 736 11.79 47.02 18.24
N SER A 737 10.72 46.85 17.46
CA SER A 737 10.81 46.42 16.07
C SER A 737 9.86 47.22 15.20
N SER A 738 10.31 47.60 14.00
CA SER A 738 9.47 48.20 12.98
C SER A 738 8.65 47.16 12.20
N LYS A 739 8.92 45.85 12.44
CA LYS A 739 8.23 44.75 11.76
C LYS A 739 6.83 44.54 12.33
N VAL A 740 5.85 44.57 11.44
CA VAL A 740 4.46 44.26 11.76
C VAL A 740 4.24 42.76 11.54
N GLY A 741 3.81 42.04 12.55
CA GLY A 741 3.38 40.66 12.46
C GLY A 741 1.89 40.55 12.19
N THR A 742 1.47 39.45 11.69
CA THR A 742 0.05 39.11 11.39
C THR A 742 -0.44 37.96 12.29
N ILE A 743 -1.74 37.90 12.51
CA ILE A 743 -2.41 36.74 13.14
C ILE A 743 -3.54 36.30 12.19
N PRO A 744 -3.55 35.06 11.73
CA PRO A 744 -2.52 34.03 11.93
C PRO A 744 -1.15 34.43 11.38
N ASP A 745 -0.11 33.83 11.94
CA ASP A 745 1.25 33.95 11.41
C ASP A 745 1.35 33.25 10.06
N ALA A 746 2.52 33.42 9.44
CA ALA A 746 2.90 32.69 8.22
C ALA A 746 1.82 32.81 7.12
N THR A 747 1.34 34.03 6.89
CA THR A 747 0.30 34.37 5.93
C THR A 747 0.89 35.10 4.74
N LEU A 748 0.66 34.62 3.51
CA LEU A 748 0.99 35.28 2.27
C LEU A 748 -0.32 35.80 1.65
N VAL A 749 -0.55 37.11 1.76
CA VAL A 749 -1.82 37.77 1.36
C VAL A 749 -1.90 38.00 -0.14
N GLY A 750 -0.77 38.15 -0.80
CA GLY A 750 -0.70 38.52 -2.23
C GLY A 750 -1.34 37.51 -3.18
N PRO A 751 -1.51 37.91 -4.43
CA PRO A 751 -2.09 37.03 -5.46
C PRO A 751 -1.27 35.79 -5.69
N LYS A 752 -1.97 34.69 -6.00
CA LYS A 752 -1.39 33.39 -6.23
C LYS A 752 -1.76 32.89 -7.63
N VAL A 753 -0.85 32.16 -8.27
CA VAL A 753 -1.05 31.50 -9.57
C VAL A 753 -0.62 30.07 -9.46
N LEU A 754 -1.42 29.15 -9.97
CA LEU A 754 -1.13 27.72 -10.00
C LEU A 754 -0.80 27.27 -11.42
N LEU A 755 0.35 26.63 -11.59
CA LEU A 755 0.74 26.00 -12.86
C LEU A 755 0.38 24.52 -12.84
N ILE A 756 -0.23 24.02 -13.91
CA ILE A 756 -0.67 22.63 -14.06
C ILE A 756 -0.32 22.05 -15.43
N ASN A 757 -0.28 20.73 -15.54
CA ASN A 757 -0.19 20.06 -16.84
C ASN A 757 -0.88 18.68 -16.83
N LYS A 758 -0.91 18.01 -17.98
CA LYS A 758 -1.56 16.71 -18.17
C LYS A 758 -0.98 15.55 -17.31
N TYR A 759 0.12 15.79 -16.62
CA TYR A 759 0.75 14.83 -15.73
C TYR A 759 0.43 15.09 -14.25
N SER A 760 -0.26 16.18 -13.93
CA SER A 760 -0.83 16.36 -12.58
C SER A 760 -1.97 15.37 -12.40
N ALA A 761 -1.90 14.51 -11.38
CA ALA A 761 -2.78 13.36 -11.24
C ALA A 761 -3.29 13.15 -9.82
N SER A 762 -4.47 12.52 -9.66
CA SER A 762 -5.05 12.15 -8.37
C SER A 762 -5.28 13.39 -7.48
N ASP A 763 -4.68 13.48 -6.30
CA ASP A 763 -4.76 14.68 -5.47
C ASP A 763 -4.10 15.92 -6.15
N GLY A 764 -3.19 15.68 -7.12
CA GLY A 764 -2.71 16.70 -8.07
C GLY A 764 -3.76 17.16 -9.08
N ASP A 765 -4.87 16.44 -9.30
CA ASP A 765 -6.08 16.92 -9.97
C ASP A 765 -7.00 17.68 -9.01
N LEU A 766 -7.13 17.20 -7.76
CA LEU A 766 -8.02 17.80 -6.75
C LEU A 766 -7.51 19.14 -6.25
N PHE A 767 -6.20 19.30 -6.14
CA PHE A 767 -5.59 20.55 -5.69
C PHE A 767 -5.91 21.73 -6.62
N PRO A 768 -5.71 21.65 -7.96
CA PRO A 768 -6.11 22.72 -8.89
C PRO A 768 -7.60 23.02 -8.87
N TRP A 769 -8.45 21.99 -8.74
CA TRP A 769 -9.88 22.18 -8.62
C TRP A 769 -10.23 22.96 -7.35
N SER A 770 -9.68 22.55 -6.20
CA SER A 770 -9.88 23.20 -4.91
C SER A 770 -9.35 24.64 -4.91
N PHE A 771 -8.17 24.87 -5.48
CA PHE A 771 -7.55 26.17 -5.64
C PHE A 771 -8.45 27.14 -6.43
N LYS A 772 -9.06 26.67 -7.52
CA LYS A 772 -9.99 27.44 -8.33
C LYS A 772 -11.33 27.67 -7.60
N ALA A 773 -11.90 26.62 -7.00
CA ALA A 773 -13.20 26.65 -6.33
C ALA A 773 -13.20 27.59 -5.11
N THR A 774 -12.09 27.68 -4.40
CA THR A 774 -11.91 28.56 -3.24
C THR A 774 -11.52 30.00 -3.62
N GLY A 775 -11.29 30.27 -4.89
CA GLY A 775 -10.95 31.63 -5.35
C GLY A 775 -9.52 32.07 -5.02
N LEU A 776 -8.61 31.15 -4.74
CA LEU A 776 -7.21 31.43 -4.37
C LEU A 776 -6.43 32.16 -5.46
N GLY A 777 -6.77 31.93 -6.75
CA GLY A 777 -6.10 32.58 -7.86
C GLY A 777 -6.36 31.93 -9.21
N LYS A 778 -5.54 32.32 -10.20
CA LYS A 778 -5.64 31.79 -11.57
C LYS A 778 -4.91 30.45 -11.67
N VAL A 779 -5.50 29.52 -12.43
CA VAL A 779 -4.86 28.26 -12.84
C VAL A 779 -4.42 28.41 -14.29
N VAL A 780 -3.17 28.06 -14.58
CA VAL A 780 -2.53 28.24 -15.90
C VAL A 780 -1.87 26.91 -16.32
N GLY A 781 -2.09 26.50 -17.55
CA GLY A 781 -1.48 25.29 -18.12
C GLY A 781 -2.44 24.47 -18.95
N THR A 782 -2.17 23.19 -19.11
CA THR A 782 -3.01 22.22 -19.81
C THR A 782 -3.85 21.46 -18.82
N ARG A 783 -4.98 20.90 -19.28
CA ARG A 783 -5.86 20.06 -18.45
C ARG A 783 -5.06 18.94 -17.77
N THR A 784 -5.34 18.71 -16.49
CA THR A 784 -4.76 17.63 -15.68
C THR A 784 -5.29 16.26 -16.08
N TRP A 785 -4.73 15.18 -15.52
CA TRP A 785 -5.06 13.80 -15.89
C TRP A 785 -6.55 13.45 -15.75
N GLY A 786 -7.20 13.86 -14.66
CA GLY A 786 -8.62 13.64 -14.42
C GLY A 786 -8.96 12.35 -13.67
N GLY A 787 -7.97 11.68 -13.09
CA GLY A 787 -8.16 10.47 -12.30
C GLY A 787 -8.35 10.78 -10.82
N ILE A 788 -9.59 11.06 -10.39
CA ILE A 788 -9.91 11.51 -9.03
C ILE A 788 -10.61 10.45 -8.15
N ILE A 789 -10.87 9.25 -8.68
CA ILE A 789 -11.42 8.15 -7.88
C ILE A 789 -10.37 7.70 -6.87
N GLY A 790 -10.72 7.67 -5.58
CA GLY A 790 -9.80 7.24 -4.54
C GLY A 790 -9.40 5.76 -4.67
N ILE A 791 -8.19 5.42 -4.24
CA ILE A 791 -7.71 4.04 -4.17
C ILE A 791 -7.95 3.55 -2.74
N SER A 792 -8.66 2.41 -2.60
CA SER A 792 -8.74 1.65 -1.35
C SER A 792 -8.32 0.21 -1.62
N GLY A 793 -7.40 -0.31 -0.81
CA GLY A 793 -6.90 -1.68 -0.92
C GLY A 793 -7.82 -2.71 -0.29
#